data_2de91e6309bde675b209df2caa0b3f1f
#
_entry.id   2de91e6309bde675b209df2caa0b3f1f
#
_cell.length_a   1.000
_cell.length_b   1.000
_cell.length_c   1.000
_cell.angle_alpha   90.00
_cell.angle_beta   90.00
_cell.angle_gamma   90.00
#
_symmetry.space_group_name_H-M   'P 1'
#
loop_
_entity.id
_entity.type
_entity.pdbx_description
1 polymer ?
#
loop_
_entity_poly.entity_id
_entity_poly.type
_entity_poly.pdbx_seq_one_letter_code
_entity_poly.pdbx_strand_id
1 'polypeptide(L)'
;MASINNIIISRTDKIGDFVVSIPSYATAKAMYPSARIIALVSNANRAVAMHVKCIDEVISIDDYKDDDASLISKLRSFNPDVFIALVSNNHISSIASKSGAKVRIGPHSKLWSFIHYNRGFRQKRSECIKSEAEYNLDLIKHLDPELFDKVGIHFDRIAYTDEDGAKAKELIASLNIADKPFILINPFTGGSGSNLSEAHYSQVITGILSSYATKASKSNDLKDDSQQDLNAHSCATCAQHNDSVLVPEVVVMGIKSQQERIERVIAAVPEKLREHLHVCINEHSLMVAAALTDLSACFIGPSTGITQFAGNYRKPVICFYSSRISNSHTRWALYGDTNEHPVTFDRNKLHAETKELQELEESMALEIINTSLEQFYSSKEVALYQASHKQEKMSESVDEVIKTSPEQSSGDKHYEKLSLTVALIAHNEADRLPPTLAKIQDIASEIIVINSVSTDKTIDVAKSFGAKVYTEEFKGFVKQKNSLIPKCTQDWILFLDADEVLNDELKDAIVKVIKEDSHDAYEMNRLTFYLGKLLKHAWQPNYRLRLVRRDSNPRWEGELVHESLNTDSKVKRLPGYIIHYSYRDVNDHFLRTVRYAKMSAQSYIVKGKKPSLMKIIFSPIFSFIKLYFVKLGFMDGRAGYIAAQSAFIYTFLKYVFLWEASKGLDYKADTANATKTSNSNDTSAAYAATQEQVDELGKDSQDKSI
;
A
#
# COMPACT_ATOMS: atom_id res chain seq x y z
N MET A 1 27.13 -7.91 28.15
CA MET A 1 27.90 -8.53 27.05
C MET A 1 29.06 -7.58 26.69
N ALA A 2 30.22 -8.08 26.23
CA ALA A 2 31.26 -7.22 25.67
C ALA A 2 30.69 -6.47 24.46
N SER A 3 31.12 -5.23 24.25
CA SER A 3 30.65 -4.43 23.10
C SER A 3 30.98 -5.14 21.79
N ILE A 4 29.97 -5.34 20.93
CA ILE A 4 30.16 -5.85 19.56
C ILE A 4 30.47 -4.64 18.67
N ASN A 5 31.65 -4.64 18.03
CA ASN A 5 32.14 -3.52 17.24
C ASN A 5 32.25 -3.88 15.75
N ASN A 6 32.49 -5.13 15.39
CA ASN A 6 32.65 -5.57 14.01
C ASN A 6 31.89 -6.86 13.75
N ILE A 7 30.95 -6.83 12.79
CA ILE A 7 30.11 -7.97 12.39
C ILE A 7 30.37 -8.25 10.91
N ILE A 8 30.84 -9.44 10.60
CA ILE A 8 30.92 -9.94 9.22
C ILE A 8 29.65 -10.74 8.93
N ILE A 9 28.98 -10.42 7.85
CA ILE A 9 27.81 -11.18 7.35
C ILE A 9 28.11 -11.64 5.93
N SER A 10 28.05 -12.96 5.68
CA SER A 10 28.37 -13.50 4.35
C SER A 10 27.14 -13.97 3.59
N ARG A 11 27.06 -13.53 2.30
CA ARG A 11 26.08 -14.00 1.31
C ARG A 11 26.73 -14.01 -0.07
N THR A 12 27.18 -15.18 -0.54
CA THR A 12 28.08 -15.31 -1.72
C THR A 12 27.43 -16.01 -2.91
N ASP A 13 26.12 -16.23 -2.89
CA ASP A 13 25.34 -16.85 -3.96
C ASP A 13 24.78 -15.82 -4.97
N LYS A 14 23.58 -16.02 -5.50
CA LYS A 14 23.00 -15.20 -6.57
C LYS A 14 22.51 -13.83 -6.07
N ILE A 15 22.34 -12.88 -7.00
CA ILE A 15 21.89 -11.52 -6.72
C ILE A 15 20.54 -11.52 -5.98
N GLY A 16 19.55 -12.30 -6.42
CA GLY A 16 18.26 -12.37 -5.75
C GLY A 16 18.36 -12.84 -4.30
N ASP A 17 19.24 -13.82 -4.05
CA ASP A 17 19.54 -14.34 -2.71
C ASP A 17 20.19 -13.27 -1.81
N PHE A 18 21.02 -12.40 -2.39
CA PHE A 18 21.58 -11.28 -1.66
C PHE A 18 20.51 -10.23 -1.32
N VAL A 19 19.67 -9.84 -2.29
CA VAL A 19 18.63 -8.83 -2.08
C VAL A 19 17.65 -9.25 -0.97
N VAL A 20 17.18 -10.50 -0.95
CA VAL A 20 16.31 -11.00 0.13
C VAL A 20 17.03 -11.09 1.48
N SER A 21 18.35 -10.96 1.52
CA SER A 21 19.12 -10.95 2.77
C SER A 21 19.36 -9.55 3.34
N ILE A 22 19.06 -8.48 2.62
CA ILE A 22 19.26 -7.08 3.07
C ILE A 22 18.60 -6.81 4.44
N PRO A 23 17.39 -7.29 4.75
CA PRO A 23 16.81 -7.14 6.08
C PRO A 23 17.69 -7.67 7.22
N SER A 24 18.50 -8.70 6.96
CA SER A 24 19.45 -9.24 7.94
C SER A 24 20.58 -8.26 8.26
N TYR A 25 21.12 -7.57 7.25
CA TYR A 25 22.14 -6.53 7.43
C TYR A 25 21.54 -5.31 8.14
N ALA A 26 20.37 -4.84 7.71
CA ALA A 26 19.69 -3.70 8.30
C ALA A 26 19.31 -3.96 9.78
N THR A 27 18.79 -5.14 10.08
CA THR A 27 18.44 -5.54 11.45
C THR A 27 19.68 -5.68 12.33
N ALA A 28 20.77 -6.28 11.82
CA ALA A 28 22.04 -6.35 12.55
C ALA A 28 22.60 -4.95 12.87
N LYS A 29 22.51 -4.00 11.90
CA LYS A 29 22.92 -2.60 12.13
C LYS A 29 22.03 -1.90 13.16
N ALA A 30 20.72 -2.14 13.13
CA ALA A 30 19.79 -1.58 14.11
C ALA A 30 19.98 -2.17 15.52
N MET A 31 20.30 -3.47 15.63
CA MET A 31 20.65 -4.10 16.91
C MET A 31 21.96 -3.54 17.49
N TYR A 32 22.93 -3.23 16.64
CA TYR A 32 24.27 -2.74 17.03
C TYR A 32 24.64 -1.50 16.23
N PRO A 33 24.06 -0.32 16.50
CA PRO A 33 24.21 0.88 15.66
C PRO A 33 25.65 1.37 15.52
N SER A 34 26.50 1.17 16.55
CA SER A 34 27.92 1.53 16.53
C SER A 34 28.81 0.46 15.90
N ALA A 35 28.28 -0.75 15.64
CA ALA A 35 29.07 -1.80 15.03
C ALA A 35 29.24 -1.55 13.51
N ARG A 36 30.43 -1.88 13.02
CA ARG A 36 30.72 -1.91 11.58
C ARG A 36 30.18 -3.20 10.98
N ILE A 37 29.32 -3.09 10.00
CA ILE A 37 28.76 -4.21 9.25
C ILE A 37 29.60 -4.43 8.00
N ILE A 38 30.24 -5.59 7.89
CA ILE A 38 31.11 -5.98 6.80
C ILE A 38 30.41 -7.08 6.01
N ALA A 39 30.11 -6.82 4.73
CA ALA A 39 29.50 -7.80 3.85
C ALA A 39 30.58 -8.59 3.09
N LEU A 40 30.61 -9.91 3.25
CA LEU A 40 31.41 -10.82 2.42
C LEU A 40 30.49 -11.41 1.35
N VAL A 41 30.72 -11.01 0.10
CA VAL A 41 29.84 -11.28 -1.04
C VAL A 41 30.61 -11.87 -2.24
N SER A 42 29.88 -12.29 -3.28
CA SER A 42 30.47 -12.57 -4.60
C SER A 42 30.59 -11.28 -5.44
N ASN A 43 31.37 -11.32 -6.52
CA ASN A 43 31.47 -10.20 -7.48
C ASN A 43 30.07 -9.83 -8.05
N ALA A 44 29.22 -10.82 -8.29
CA ALA A 44 27.85 -10.57 -8.76
C ALA A 44 27.03 -9.71 -7.80
N ASN A 45 27.28 -9.83 -6.50
CA ASN A 45 26.53 -9.13 -5.46
C ASN A 45 27.20 -7.81 -5.04
N ARG A 46 28.48 -7.59 -5.40
CA ARG A 46 29.27 -6.42 -4.97
C ARG A 46 28.57 -5.10 -5.27
N ALA A 47 28.13 -4.93 -6.52
CA ALA A 47 27.50 -3.68 -6.96
C ALA A 47 26.27 -3.35 -6.12
N VAL A 48 25.43 -4.34 -5.81
CA VAL A 48 24.25 -4.14 -4.97
C VAL A 48 24.64 -3.86 -3.51
N ALA A 49 25.58 -4.64 -2.96
CA ALA A 49 26.04 -4.49 -1.58
C ALA A 49 26.61 -3.09 -1.27
N MET A 50 27.34 -2.51 -2.22
CA MET A 50 27.91 -1.15 -2.11
C MET A 50 26.83 -0.06 -2.07
N HIS A 51 25.62 -0.36 -2.49
CA HIS A 51 24.51 0.59 -2.53
C HIS A 51 23.46 0.35 -1.42
N VAL A 52 23.80 -0.46 -0.40
CA VAL A 52 22.96 -0.69 0.79
C VAL A 52 23.54 0.09 1.97
N LYS A 53 22.80 1.07 2.46
CA LYS A 53 23.28 2.05 3.44
C LYS A 53 23.75 1.45 4.76
N CYS A 54 23.14 0.35 5.22
CA CYS A 54 23.48 -0.31 6.48
C CYS A 54 24.79 -1.13 6.40
N ILE A 55 25.42 -1.26 5.23
CA ILE A 55 26.69 -1.97 5.02
C ILE A 55 27.82 -0.96 4.99
N ASP A 56 28.75 -1.08 5.93
CA ASP A 56 29.87 -0.14 6.08
C ASP A 56 31.08 -0.55 5.23
N GLU A 57 31.22 -1.84 4.88
CA GLU A 57 32.34 -2.35 4.07
C GLU A 57 31.89 -3.56 3.25
N VAL A 58 32.36 -3.63 2.01
CA VAL A 58 32.06 -4.73 1.09
C VAL A 58 33.35 -5.41 0.65
N ILE A 59 33.43 -6.72 0.85
CA ILE A 59 34.55 -7.56 0.41
C ILE A 59 33.98 -8.61 -0.54
N SER A 60 34.59 -8.73 -1.74
CA SER A 60 34.26 -9.85 -2.60
C SER A 60 35.18 -11.02 -2.34
N ILE A 61 34.62 -12.20 -2.18
CA ILE A 61 35.38 -13.44 -2.07
C ILE A 61 36.11 -13.74 -3.37
N ASP A 62 35.60 -13.31 -4.51
CA ASP A 62 36.16 -13.57 -5.83
C ASP A 62 37.46 -12.79 -6.09
N ASP A 63 37.73 -11.69 -5.35
CA ASP A 63 38.98 -10.97 -5.40
C ASP A 63 40.18 -11.78 -4.85
N TYR A 64 39.86 -12.81 -4.08
CA TYR A 64 40.81 -13.69 -3.41
C TYR A 64 40.69 -15.12 -3.93
N LYS A 65 40.29 -15.30 -5.18
CA LYS A 65 40.13 -16.63 -5.78
C LYS A 65 41.47 -17.36 -5.68
N ASP A 66 41.41 -18.58 -5.11
CA ASP A 66 42.58 -19.44 -4.86
C ASP A 66 43.59 -18.90 -3.81
N ASP A 67 43.28 -17.79 -3.10
CA ASP A 67 44.11 -17.23 -2.04
C ASP A 67 43.31 -16.98 -0.74
N ASP A 68 42.86 -18.03 -0.14
CA ASP A 68 42.16 -17.98 1.16
C ASP A 68 43.02 -17.33 2.26
N ALA A 69 44.35 -17.41 2.19
CA ALA A 69 45.23 -16.87 3.21
C ALA A 69 45.16 -15.34 3.25
N SER A 70 45.19 -14.70 2.08
CA SER A 70 45.04 -13.25 1.96
C SER A 70 43.62 -12.79 2.35
N LEU A 71 42.57 -13.51 1.93
CA LEU A 71 41.17 -13.22 2.37
C LEU A 71 41.07 -13.29 3.91
N ILE A 72 41.54 -14.36 4.53
CA ILE A 72 41.51 -14.54 5.98
C ILE A 72 42.29 -13.43 6.69
N SER A 73 43.47 -13.04 6.16
CA SER A 73 44.29 -11.93 6.67
C SER A 73 43.49 -10.63 6.62
N LYS A 74 42.84 -10.33 5.48
CA LYS A 74 41.96 -9.17 5.32
C LYS A 74 40.81 -9.17 6.31
N LEU A 75 40.11 -10.30 6.48
CA LEU A 75 38.98 -10.40 7.43
C LEU A 75 39.47 -10.23 8.90
N ARG A 76 40.63 -10.79 9.26
CA ARG A 76 41.26 -10.60 10.58
C ARG A 76 41.62 -9.15 10.85
N SER A 77 42.03 -8.37 9.83
CA SER A 77 42.37 -6.96 10.00
C SER A 77 41.23 -6.09 10.52
N PHE A 78 39.99 -6.54 10.35
CA PHE A 78 38.79 -5.90 10.94
C PHE A 78 38.58 -6.27 12.41
N ASN A 79 39.35 -7.20 12.97
CA ASN A 79 39.18 -7.69 14.34
C ASN A 79 37.70 -8.07 14.65
N PRO A 80 37.09 -9.01 13.89
CA PRO A 80 35.65 -9.28 13.95
C PRO A 80 35.25 -9.91 15.29
N ASP A 81 34.21 -9.38 15.90
CA ASP A 81 33.58 -10.00 17.07
C ASP A 81 32.65 -11.14 16.66
N VAL A 82 31.94 -10.95 15.54
CA VAL A 82 30.91 -11.87 15.04
C VAL A 82 31.09 -12.15 13.55
N PHE A 83 30.91 -13.41 13.16
CA PHE A 83 30.77 -13.84 11.77
C PHE A 83 29.45 -14.59 11.61
N ILE A 84 28.56 -14.12 10.72
CA ILE A 84 27.28 -14.75 10.42
C ILE A 84 27.27 -15.20 8.95
N ALA A 85 27.13 -16.51 8.74
CA ALA A 85 26.98 -17.08 7.39
C ALA A 85 25.52 -17.31 7.07
N LEU A 86 24.92 -16.45 6.24
CA LEU A 86 23.50 -16.57 5.85
C LEU A 86 23.29 -17.78 4.93
N VAL A 87 24.25 -18.08 4.06
CA VAL A 87 24.37 -19.35 3.35
C VAL A 87 25.74 -19.97 3.67
N SER A 88 25.78 -21.30 3.78
CA SER A 88 27.02 -21.96 4.18
C SER A 88 27.34 -23.16 3.30
N ASN A 89 28.58 -23.21 2.88
CA ASN A 89 29.27 -24.36 2.31
C ASN A 89 30.55 -24.62 3.11
N ASN A 90 31.32 -25.67 2.74
CA ASN A 90 32.56 -26.00 3.45
C ASN A 90 33.60 -24.88 3.39
N HIS A 91 33.70 -24.18 2.26
CA HIS A 91 34.63 -23.07 2.06
C HIS A 91 34.31 -21.87 2.98
N ILE A 92 33.08 -21.35 2.95
CA ILE A 92 32.65 -20.24 3.80
C ILE A 92 32.77 -20.59 5.29
N SER A 93 32.44 -21.79 5.69
CA SER A 93 32.55 -22.21 7.10
C SER A 93 34.01 -22.29 7.56
N SER A 94 34.92 -22.75 6.68
CA SER A 94 36.36 -22.74 6.95
C SER A 94 36.89 -21.31 7.12
N ILE A 95 36.53 -20.41 6.21
CA ILE A 95 36.87 -18.98 6.29
C ILE A 95 36.35 -18.39 7.62
N ALA A 96 35.09 -18.65 7.97
CA ALA A 96 34.49 -18.18 9.22
C ALA A 96 35.31 -18.63 10.45
N SER A 97 35.72 -19.91 10.47
CA SER A 97 36.50 -20.47 11.60
C SER A 97 37.91 -19.83 11.73
N LYS A 98 38.47 -19.39 10.62
CA LYS A 98 39.81 -18.79 10.55
C LYS A 98 39.80 -17.26 10.57
N SER A 99 38.62 -16.61 10.48
CA SER A 99 38.47 -15.13 10.43
C SER A 99 38.89 -14.40 11.71
N GLY A 100 39.04 -15.10 12.83
CA GLY A 100 39.31 -14.51 14.13
C GLY A 100 38.04 -14.13 14.92
N ALA A 101 36.84 -14.27 14.34
CA ALA A 101 35.59 -13.96 15.02
C ALA A 101 35.34 -14.85 16.24
N LYS A 102 35.02 -14.22 17.37
CA LYS A 102 34.73 -14.90 18.65
C LYS A 102 33.43 -15.68 18.58
N VAL A 103 32.40 -15.11 17.94
CA VAL A 103 31.08 -15.73 17.72
C VAL A 103 30.94 -16.03 16.22
N ARG A 104 30.64 -17.28 15.89
CA ARG A 104 30.45 -17.73 14.53
C ARG A 104 29.11 -18.44 14.40
N ILE A 105 28.18 -17.81 13.66
CA ILE A 105 26.81 -18.28 13.45
C ILE A 105 26.63 -18.76 12.02
N GLY A 106 25.99 -19.88 11.85
CA GLY A 106 25.63 -20.43 10.54
C GLY A 106 24.72 -21.64 10.67
N PRO A 107 24.10 -22.09 9.55
CA PRO A 107 23.19 -23.22 9.57
C PRO A 107 23.95 -24.53 9.79
N HIS A 108 23.57 -25.28 10.83
CA HIS A 108 24.05 -26.64 11.08
C HIS A 108 23.30 -27.65 10.18
N SER A 109 23.81 -27.86 8.97
CA SER A 109 23.22 -28.76 7.98
C SER A 109 24.10 -29.93 7.58
N LYS A 110 25.41 -29.82 7.78
CA LYS A 110 26.45 -30.81 7.44
C LYS A 110 27.42 -30.98 8.60
N LEU A 111 28.11 -32.11 8.64
CA LEU A 111 29.05 -32.42 9.74
C LEU A 111 30.10 -31.30 9.94
N TRP A 112 30.69 -30.81 8.88
CA TRP A 112 31.68 -29.72 8.94
C TRP A 112 31.15 -28.42 9.55
N SER A 113 29.84 -28.14 9.42
CA SER A 113 29.24 -26.91 10.00
C SER A 113 29.23 -26.93 11.54
N PHE A 114 29.16 -28.13 12.17
CA PHE A 114 29.27 -28.25 13.63
C PHE A 114 30.68 -28.01 14.14
N ILE A 115 31.71 -28.17 13.30
CA ILE A 115 33.10 -27.93 13.67
C ILE A 115 33.45 -26.45 13.56
N HIS A 116 32.93 -25.77 12.54
CA HIS A 116 33.34 -24.39 12.21
C HIS A 116 32.51 -23.31 12.89
N TYR A 117 31.19 -23.54 13.11
CA TYR A 117 30.34 -22.59 13.80
C TYR A 117 30.20 -22.95 15.28
N ASN A 118 30.56 -22.04 16.20
CA ASN A 118 30.47 -22.27 17.64
C ASN A 118 29.08 -21.87 18.24
N ARG A 119 28.25 -21.18 17.45
CA ARG A 119 26.86 -20.84 17.77
C ARG A 119 25.90 -21.10 16.61
N GLY A 120 26.15 -22.16 15.85
CA GLY A 120 25.24 -22.54 14.78
C GLY A 120 23.98 -23.26 15.30
N PHE A 121 22.94 -23.32 14.49
CA PHE A 121 21.73 -24.09 14.78
C PHE A 121 21.14 -24.72 13.53
N ARG A 122 20.30 -25.72 13.71
CA ARG A 122 19.71 -26.44 12.60
C ARG A 122 18.50 -25.69 12.06
N GLN A 123 18.59 -25.25 10.82
CA GLN A 123 17.49 -24.71 10.05
C GLN A 123 16.98 -25.79 9.08
N LYS A 124 15.70 -26.07 9.08
CA LYS A 124 15.09 -27.06 8.17
C LYS A 124 14.74 -26.42 6.82
N ARG A 125 15.71 -25.76 6.17
CA ARG A 125 15.48 -25.02 4.90
C ARG A 125 14.93 -25.90 3.77
N SER A 126 15.20 -27.19 3.78
CA SER A 126 14.64 -28.15 2.81
C SER A 126 13.14 -28.37 2.94
N GLU A 127 12.56 -28.07 4.09
CA GLU A 127 11.11 -28.13 4.31
C GLU A 127 10.37 -26.92 3.73
N CYS A 128 11.10 -25.82 3.43
CA CYS A 128 10.58 -24.59 2.83
C CYS A 128 9.30 -24.04 3.50
N ILE A 129 9.26 -24.12 4.83
CA ILE A 129 8.13 -23.61 5.65
C ILE A 129 8.23 -22.11 5.95
N LYS A 130 9.37 -21.50 5.65
CA LYS A 130 9.66 -20.08 5.76
C LYS A 130 10.26 -19.56 4.46
N SER A 131 10.19 -18.27 4.26
CA SER A 131 10.92 -17.61 3.19
C SER A 131 12.43 -17.60 3.45
N GLU A 132 13.22 -17.39 2.39
CA GLU A 132 14.68 -17.27 2.51
C GLU A 132 15.09 -16.12 3.41
N ALA A 133 14.37 -14.99 3.35
CA ALA A 133 14.62 -13.84 4.22
C ALA A 133 14.40 -14.19 5.71
N GLU A 134 13.33 -14.90 6.04
CA GLU A 134 13.05 -15.32 7.42
C GLU A 134 14.10 -16.29 7.95
N TYR A 135 14.56 -17.23 7.11
CA TYR A 135 15.67 -18.11 7.50
C TYR A 135 16.97 -17.33 7.76
N ASN A 136 17.22 -16.26 7.01
CA ASN A 136 18.38 -15.40 7.22
C ASN A 136 18.24 -14.59 8.52
N LEU A 137 17.06 -14.04 8.78
CA LEU A 137 16.76 -13.31 10.02
C LEU A 137 16.83 -14.19 11.27
N ASP A 138 16.46 -15.46 11.18
CA ASP A 138 16.64 -16.40 12.27
C ASP A 138 18.11 -16.49 12.74
N LEU A 139 19.09 -16.36 11.81
CA LEU A 139 20.51 -16.37 12.14
C LEU A 139 20.93 -15.08 12.86
N ILE A 140 20.33 -13.94 12.49
CA ILE A 140 20.54 -12.66 13.18
C ILE A 140 19.92 -12.71 14.57
N LYS A 141 18.68 -13.18 14.68
CA LYS A 141 17.99 -13.37 15.96
C LYS A 141 18.78 -14.28 16.91
N HIS A 142 19.47 -15.28 16.38
CA HIS A 142 20.27 -16.22 17.17
C HIS A 142 21.50 -15.54 17.82
N LEU A 143 21.95 -14.39 17.34
CA LEU A 143 23.02 -13.61 17.98
C LEU A 143 22.59 -13.06 19.34
N ASP A 144 21.42 -12.44 19.41
CA ASP A 144 20.81 -11.87 20.62
C ASP A 144 19.29 -11.83 20.44
N PRO A 145 18.56 -12.87 20.89
CA PRO A 145 17.13 -12.95 20.72
C PRO A 145 16.35 -11.81 21.39
N GLU A 146 16.76 -11.42 22.61
CA GLU A 146 16.06 -10.37 23.37
C GLU A 146 16.23 -9.00 22.71
N LEU A 147 17.45 -8.70 22.25
CA LEU A 147 17.72 -7.46 21.53
C LEU A 147 17.02 -7.43 20.16
N PHE A 148 17.00 -8.57 19.45
CA PHE A 148 16.28 -8.70 18.19
C PHE A 148 14.78 -8.43 18.37
N ASP A 149 14.15 -9.05 19.38
CA ASP A 149 12.72 -8.86 19.63
C ASP A 149 12.40 -7.44 20.11
N LYS A 150 13.34 -6.76 20.78
CA LYS A 150 13.21 -5.36 21.19
C LYS A 150 13.33 -4.38 20.03
N VAL A 151 14.26 -4.63 19.10
CA VAL A 151 14.56 -3.73 17.98
C VAL A 151 13.59 -3.95 16.83
N GLY A 152 13.15 -5.20 16.62
CA GLY A 152 12.33 -5.60 15.49
C GLY A 152 13.13 -5.75 14.19
N ILE A 153 12.43 -6.00 13.10
CA ILE A 153 13.01 -6.21 11.77
C ILE A 153 13.14 -4.85 11.06
N HIS A 154 14.32 -4.59 10.53
CA HIS A 154 14.61 -3.38 9.79
C HIS A 154 14.87 -3.69 8.31
N PHE A 155 14.50 -2.74 7.45
CA PHE A 155 14.65 -2.80 6.01
C PHE A 155 15.55 -1.66 5.56
N ASP A 156 16.34 -1.90 4.52
CA ASP A 156 17.09 -0.85 3.85
C ASP A 156 16.79 -0.91 2.34
N ARG A 157 16.65 0.28 1.75
CA ARG A 157 16.42 0.42 0.31
C ARG A 157 17.76 0.38 -0.41
N ILE A 158 17.81 -0.35 -1.52
CA ILE A 158 18.95 -0.32 -2.42
C ILE A 158 18.98 1.07 -3.07
N ALA A 159 20.04 1.82 -2.83
CA ALA A 159 20.29 3.07 -3.54
C ALA A 159 20.89 2.78 -4.93
N TYR A 160 20.92 3.78 -5.78
CA TYR A 160 21.70 3.83 -7.00
C TYR A 160 22.25 5.26 -7.13
N THR A 161 23.32 5.43 -7.93
CA THR A 161 23.93 6.74 -8.11
C THR A 161 23.05 7.65 -8.96
N ASP A 162 23.25 8.97 -8.87
CA ASP A 162 22.59 9.94 -9.76
C ASP A 162 22.90 9.64 -11.24
N GLU A 163 24.09 9.13 -11.54
CA GLU A 163 24.50 8.71 -12.88
C GLU A 163 23.68 7.50 -13.37
N ASP A 164 23.50 6.45 -12.53
CA ASP A 164 22.66 5.30 -12.88
C ASP A 164 21.21 5.73 -13.10
N GLY A 165 20.69 6.62 -12.24
CA GLY A 165 19.36 7.19 -12.37
C GLY A 165 19.18 8.03 -13.64
N ALA A 166 20.19 8.83 -14.01
CA ALA A 166 20.18 9.62 -15.23
C ALA A 166 20.19 8.72 -16.48
N LYS A 167 21.05 7.67 -16.50
CA LYS A 167 21.07 6.69 -17.58
C LYS A 167 19.76 5.93 -17.74
N ALA A 168 19.12 5.56 -16.63
CA ALA A 168 17.81 4.93 -16.68
C ALA A 168 16.75 5.85 -17.31
N LYS A 169 16.73 7.14 -16.93
CA LYS A 169 15.84 8.14 -17.52
C LYS A 169 16.13 8.38 -19.00
N GLU A 170 17.41 8.43 -19.39
CA GLU A 170 17.83 8.56 -20.78
C GLU A 170 17.36 7.38 -21.63
N LEU A 171 17.46 6.14 -21.12
CA LEU A 171 16.93 4.96 -21.79
C LEU A 171 15.42 5.07 -22.00
N ILE A 172 14.65 5.48 -20.99
CA ILE A 172 13.20 5.68 -21.09
C ILE A 172 12.87 6.83 -22.07
N ALA A 173 13.62 7.92 -22.04
CA ALA A 173 13.46 9.03 -22.97
C ALA A 173 13.71 8.62 -24.43
N SER A 174 14.72 7.75 -24.67
CA SER A 174 15.01 7.22 -26.02
C SER A 174 13.87 6.37 -26.60
N LEU A 175 12.97 5.88 -25.74
CA LEU A 175 11.75 5.16 -26.13
C LEU A 175 10.54 6.08 -26.38
N ASN A 176 10.71 7.40 -26.28
CA ASN A 176 9.66 8.43 -26.37
C ASN A 176 8.54 8.30 -25.32
N ILE A 177 8.89 7.79 -24.11
CA ILE A 177 7.97 7.63 -22.98
C ILE A 177 8.54 8.25 -21.70
N ALA A 178 9.38 9.29 -21.80
CA ALA A 178 10.10 9.91 -20.68
C ALA A 178 9.19 10.25 -19.47
N ASP A 179 8.00 10.77 -19.74
CA ASP A 179 7.07 11.25 -18.72
C ASP A 179 5.87 10.32 -18.51
N LYS A 180 5.80 9.21 -19.24
CA LYS A 180 4.68 8.27 -19.16
C LYS A 180 4.94 7.14 -18.19
N PRO A 181 3.97 6.75 -17.33
CA PRO A 181 4.08 5.56 -16.53
C PRO A 181 4.05 4.30 -17.41
N PHE A 182 4.83 3.30 -17.05
CA PHE A 182 4.99 2.08 -17.84
C PHE A 182 4.98 0.81 -16.99
N ILE A 183 4.56 -0.29 -17.61
CA ILE A 183 4.69 -1.64 -17.07
C ILE A 183 6.05 -2.17 -17.54
N LEU A 184 6.91 -2.56 -16.61
CA LEU A 184 8.20 -3.17 -16.91
C LEU A 184 8.08 -4.70 -16.90
N ILE A 185 8.39 -5.33 -18.02
CA ILE A 185 8.42 -6.79 -18.16
C ILE A 185 9.86 -7.26 -18.31
N ASN A 186 10.31 -8.13 -17.41
CA ASN A 186 11.58 -8.85 -17.56
C ASN A 186 11.29 -10.32 -17.83
N PRO A 187 11.26 -10.78 -19.09
CA PRO A 187 10.72 -12.08 -19.46
C PRO A 187 11.68 -13.25 -19.27
N PHE A 188 12.94 -13.04 -18.85
CA PHE A 188 13.92 -14.11 -18.87
C PHE A 188 14.58 -14.37 -17.51
N THR A 189 14.91 -15.66 -17.29
CA THR A 189 15.63 -16.11 -16.08
C THR A 189 17.07 -16.47 -16.41
N GLY A 190 17.93 -16.46 -15.39
CA GLY A 190 19.27 -17.06 -15.46
C GLY A 190 19.25 -18.61 -15.34
N GLY A 191 18.15 -19.28 -15.67
CA GLY A 191 18.04 -20.72 -15.79
C GLY A 191 17.54 -21.50 -14.55
N SER A 192 17.20 -20.83 -13.43
CA SER A 192 16.73 -21.53 -12.21
C SER A 192 15.27 -21.33 -11.87
N GLY A 193 14.66 -20.24 -12.31
CA GLY A 193 13.25 -19.89 -12.03
C GLY A 193 12.28 -20.58 -12.98
N SER A 194 11.03 -20.75 -12.53
CA SER A 194 9.89 -21.11 -13.40
C SER A 194 9.41 -19.86 -14.12
N ASN A 195 8.93 -20.01 -15.37
CA ASN A 195 8.67 -18.87 -16.22
C ASN A 195 7.53 -19.14 -17.21
N LEU A 196 7.00 -18.07 -17.81
CA LEU A 196 6.22 -18.11 -19.04
C LEU A 196 7.14 -18.33 -20.25
N SER A 197 6.63 -18.98 -21.30
CA SER A 197 7.32 -19.04 -22.59
C SER A 197 7.22 -17.69 -23.33
N GLU A 198 8.04 -17.51 -24.37
CA GLU A 198 8.01 -16.30 -25.21
C GLU A 198 6.59 -16.06 -25.81
N ALA A 199 5.92 -17.12 -26.25
CA ALA A 199 4.55 -17.04 -26.77
C ALA A 199 3.54 -16.56 -25.69
N HIS A 200 3.70 -17.05 -24.46
CA HIS A 200 2.81 -16.63 -23.37
C HIS A 200 3.04 -15.18 -22.94
N TYR A 201 4.29 -14.71 -22.95
CA TYR A 201 4.56 -13.28 -22.76
C TYR A 201 3.90 -12.42 -23.84
N SER A 202 4.00 -12.83 -25.10
CA SER A 202 3.32 -12.15 -26.21
C SER A 202 1.80 -12.12 -26.03
N GLN A 203 1.20 -13.22 -25.56
CA GLN A 203 -0.22 -13.30 -25.25
C GLN A 203 -0.62 -12.33 -24.11
N VAL A 204 0.13 -12.30 -23.02
CA VAL A 204 -0.12 -11.38 -21.90
C VAL A 204 0.02 -9.91 -22.32
N ILE A 205 1.09 -9.57 -23.07
CA ILE A 205 1.30 -8.22 -23.61
C ILE A 205 0.15 -7.82 -24.53
N THR A 206 -0.23 -8.71 -25.46
CA THR A 206 -1.36 -8.49 -26.36
C THR A 206 -2.65 -8.24 -25.58
N GLY A 207 -2.92 -9.03 -24.54
CA GLY A 207 -4.09 -8.87 -23.67
C GLY A 207 -4.11 -7.53 -22.94
N ILE A 208 -2.98 -7.12 -22.35
CA ILE A 208 -2.83 -5.82 -21.67
C ILE A 208 -3.16 -4.67 -22.65
N LEU A 209 -2.54 -4.66 -23.83
CA LEU A 209 -2.70 -3.60 -24.82
C LEU A 209 -4.07 -3.64 -25.52
N SER A 210 -4.64 -4.82 -25.79
CA SER A 210 -5.97 -4.98 -26.42
C SER A 210 -7.11 -4.58 -25.52
N SER A 211 -7.01 -4.82 -24.22
CA SER A 211 -8.02 -4.42 -23.23
C SER A 211 -8.24 -2.91 -23.21
N TYR A 212 -7.26 -2.15 -23.67
CA TYR A 212 -7.37 -0.72 -23.88
C TYR A 212 -8.04 -0.37 -25.21
N ALA A 213 -7.62 -0.95 -26.33
CA ALA A 213 -8.14 -0.61 -27.67
C ALA A 213 -9.66 -0.78 -27.79
N THR A 214 -10.21 -1.80 -27.11
CA THR A 214 -11.67 -2.04 -27.04
C THR A 214 -12.42 -0.97 -26.25
N LYS A 215 -11.77 -0.23 -25.36
CA LYS A 215 -12.38 0.85 -24.56
C LYS A 215 -12.32 2.21 -25.27
N ALA A 216 -11.24 2.47 -26.01
CA ALA A 216 -11.11 3.69 -26.80
C ALA A 216 -12.12 3.74 -27.95
N SER A 217 -12.41 2.59 -28.62
CA SER A 217 -13.42 2.51 -29.68
C SER A 217 -14.85 2.70 -29.14
N LYS A 218 -15.17 2.20 -27.94
CA LYS A 218 -16.49 2.37 -27.34
C LYS A 218 -16.78 3.81 -26.85
N SER A 219 -15.77 4.63 -26.63
CA SER A 219 -15.96 6.06 -26.30
C SER A 219 -16.27 6.93 -27.53
N ASN A 220 -15.89 6.47 -28.73
CA ASN A 220 -16.15 7.19 -29.99
C ASN A 220 -17.45 6.77 -30.67
N ASP A 221 -18.01 5.57 -30.37
CA ASP A 221 -19.19 5.01 -31.03
C ASP A 221 -20.52 5.25 -30.30
N LEU A 222 -20.58 6.09 -29.28
CA LEU A 222 -21.83 6.51 -28.62
C LEU A 222 -22.59 7.59 -29.40
N LYS A 223 -22.41 7.61 -30.73
CA LYS A 223 -23.21 8.42 -31.67
C LYS A 223 -23.81 7.60 -32.84
N ASP A 224 -24.16 6.35 -32.62
CA ASP A 224 -25.21 5.76 -33.46
C ASP A 224 -25.78 4.45 -32.89
N ASP A 225 -27.06 4.23 -33.19
CA ASP A 225 -27.94 3.24 -32.60
C ASP A 225 -27.66 1.79 -33.00
N SER A 226 -28.02 0.91 -32.06
CA SER A 226 -28.58 -0.43 -32.23
C SER A 226 -27.66 -1.62 -32.54
N GLN A 227 -27.83 -2.61 -31.70
CA GLN A 227 -27.70 -4.07 -31.78
C GLN A 227 -26.46 -4.75 -31.19
N GLN A 228 -26.78 -5.41 -30.05
CA GLN A 228 -26.36 -6.75 -29.59
C GLN A 228 -25.04 -7.32 -30.10
N ASP A 229 -24.08 -7.50 -29.15
CA ASP A 229 -23.49 -8.81 -28.93
C ASP A 229 -22.90 -8.95 -27.51
N LEU A 230 -23.26 -10.07 -26.91
CA LEU A 230 -22.85 -10.54 -25.60
C LEU A 230 -21.45 -11.15 -25.72
N ASN A 231 -20.51 -10.67 -24.93
CA ASN A 231 -19.34 -11.33 -24.32
C ASN A 231 -18.13 -10.38 -24.26
N ALA A 232 -18.14 -9.47 -23.31
CA ALA A 232 -16.92 -8.82 -22.85
C ALA A 232 -17.01 -8.63 -21.34
N HIS A 233 -16.31 -9.46 -20.58
CA HIS A 233 -16.13 -9.28 -19.16
C HIS A 233 -15.24 -8.03 -18.94
N SER A 234 -15.88 -6.89 -18.71
CA SER A 234 -15.19 -5.63 -18.45
C SER A 234 -14.68 -5.59 -17.01
N CYS A 235 -13.39 -5.32 -16.83
CA CYS A 235 -12.81 -4.91 -15.56
C CYS A 235 -13.54 -3.67 -15.05
N ALA A 236 -14.24 -3.81 -13.90
CA ALA A 236 -15.11 -2.77 -13.34
C ALA A 236 -14.35 -1.51 -12.89
N THR A 237 -13.03 -1.57 -12.73
CA THR A 237 -12.17 -0.49 -12.20
C THR A 237 -11.89 0.62 -13.22
N CYS A 238 -12.04 0.33 -14.52
CA CYS A 238 -11.69 1.29 -15.59
C CYS A 238 -12.85 2.13 -16.12
N ALA A 239 -14.08 1.91 -15.66
CA ALA A 239 -15.29 2.56 -16.22
C ALA A 239 -15.59 3.96 -15.65
N GLN A 240 -14.73 4.53 -14.79
CA GLN A 240 -15.07 5.75 -14.04
C GLN A 240 -14.29 7.00 -14.41
N HIS A 241 -13.45 6.99 -15.44
CA HIS A 241 -12.75 8.19 -15.88
C HIS A 241 -13.14 8.51 -17.32
N ASN A 242 -14.08 9.42 -17.44
CA ASN A 242 -14.47 10.07 -18.69
C ASN A 242 -13.50 11.23 -18.96
N ASP A 243 -12.22 10.93 -19.17
CA ASP A 243 -11.21 11.78 -19.79
C ASP A 243 -10.05 10.88 -20.21
N SER A 244 -9.78 10.80 -21.51
CA SER A 244 -8.68 10.09 -22.17
C SER A 244 -8.03 8.98 -21.29
N VAL A 245 -8.56 7.76 -21.39
CA VAL A 245 -8.00 6.59 -20.66
C VAL A 245 -6.52 6.45 -21.04
N LEU A 246 -5.65 6.59 -20.03
CA LEU A 246 -4.20 6.44 -20.20
C LEU A 246 -3.88 5.04 -20.74
N VAL A 247 -3.20 4.97 -21.88
CA VAL A 247 -2.71 3.71 -22.43
C VAL A 247 -1.51 3.26 -21.62
N PRO A 248 -1.46 2.00 -21.10
CA PRO A 248 -0.26 1.48 -20.50
C PRO A 248 0.87 1.39 -21.53
N GLU A 249 1.98 2.07 -21.32
CA GLU A 249 3.21 1.79 -22.04
C GLU A 249 3.84 0.52 -21.48
N VAL A 250 4.23 -0.41 -22.33
CA VAL A 250 4.85 -1.68 -21.95
C VAL A 250 6.31 -1.68 -22.38
N VAL A 251 7.21 -1.83 -21.42
CA VAL A 251 8.66 -1.91 -21.68
C VAL A 251 9.14 -3.33 -21.40
N VAL A 252 9.63 -4.01 -22.42
CA VAL A 252 10.28 -5.31 -22.28
C VAL A 252 11.76 -5.11 -22.12
N MET A 253 12.28 -5.43 -20.93
CA MET A 253 13.69 -5.24 -20.59
C MET A 253 14.46 -6.55 -20.72
N GLY A 254 15.69 -6.47 -21.22
CA GLY A 254 16.65 -7.56 -21.22
C GLY A 254 18.08 -7.09 -21.43
N ILE A 255 18.97 -8.04 -21.64
CA ILE A 255 20.40 -7.81 -21.93
C ILE A 255 20.69 -8.22 -23.38
N LYS A 256 21.84 -7.81 -23.92
CA LYS A 256 22.25 -8.07 -25.29
C LYS A 256 22.11 -9.54 -25.74
N SER A 257 22.48 -10.47 -24.88
CA SER A 257 22.37 -11.91 -25.18
C SER A 257 20.94 -12.44 -25.25
N GLN A 258 19.95 -11.64 -24.86
CA GLN A 258 18.52 -11.98 -24.87
C GLN A 258 17.76 -11.26 -26.00
N GLN A 259 18.42 -10.40 -26.77
CA GLN A 259 17.79 -9.53 -27.76
C GLN A 259 16.94 -10.31 -28.77
N GLU A 260 17.50 -11.36 -29.41
CA GLU A 260 16.75 -12.19 -30.36
C GLU A 260 15.48 -12.81 -29.76
N ARG A 261 15.53 -13.20 -28.49
CA ARG A 261 14.37 -13.74 -27.78
C ARG A 261 13.31 -12.67 -27.56
N ILE A 262 13.73 -11.45 -27.21
CA ILE A 262 12.83 -10.30 -27.04
C ILE A 262 12.16 -9.98 -28.39
N GLU A 263 12.94 -9.95 -29.48
CA GLU A 263 12.43 -9.69 -30.82
C GLU A 263 11.32 -10.70 -31.23
N ARG A 264 11.47 -11.98 -30.85
CA ARG A 264 10.41 -12.98 -31.08
C ARG A 264 9.16 -12.70 -30.25
N VAL A 265 9.30 -12.26 -28.99
CA VAL A 265 8.16 -11.86 -28.15
C VAL A 265 7.42 -10.69 -28.81
N ILE A 266 8.14 -9.67 -29.26
CA ILE A 266 7.56 -8.48 -29.89
C ILE A 266 6.90 -8.82 -31.25
N ALA A 267 7.57 -9.65 -32.07
CA ALA A 267 7.07 -10.02 -33.38
C ALA A 267 5.72 -10.79 -33.34
N ALA A 268 5.44 -11.47 -32.24
CA ALA A 268 4.18 -12.18 -32.02
C ALA A 268 3.02 -11.27 -31.53
N VAL A 269 3.30 -10.04 -31.13
CA VAL A 269 2.26 -9.05 -30.77
C VAL A 269 1.72 -8.39 -32.03
N PRO A 270 0.39 -8.21 -32.19
CA PRO A 270 -0.20 -7.56 -33.36
C PRO A 270 0.38 -6.17 -33.64
N GLU A 271 0.70 -5.87 -34.90
CA GLU A 271 1.40 -4.65 -35.31
C GLU A 271 0.71 -3.37 -34.80
N LYS A 272 -0.62 -3.32 -34.90
CA LYS A 272 -1.45 -2.20 -34.42
C LYS A 272 -1.34 -1.87 -32.92
N LEU A 273 -0.78 -2.77 -32.12
CA LEU A 273 -0.59 -2.59 -30.67
C LEU A 273 0.87 -2.24 -30.31
N ARG A 274 1.79 -2.33 -31.27
CA ARG A 274 3.23 -2.15 -31.00
C ARG A 274 3.64 -0.71 -30.76
N GLU A 275 2.80 0.27 -31.05
CA GLU A 275 3.09 1.69 -30.75
C GLU A 275 3.27 1.97 -29.23
N HIS A 276 2.66 1.13 -28.38
CA HIS A 276 2.78 1.18 -26.91
C HIS A 276 3.68 0.09 -26.34
N LEU A 277 4.45 -0.59 -27.20
CA LEU A 277 5.34 -1.69 -26.82
C LEU A 277 6.79 -1.34 -27.15
N HIS A 278 7.61 -1.24 -26.13
CA HIS A 278 8.98 -0.78 -26.22
C HIS A 278 9.98 -1.85 -25.80
N VAL A 279 11.17 -1.81 -26.38
CA VAL A 279 12.28 -2.70 -26.01
C VAL A 279 13.39 -1.89 -25.37
N CYS A 280 13.79 -2.30 -24.19
CA CYS A 280 14.93 -1.73 -23.47
C CYS A 280 16.03 -2.78 -23.29
N ILE A 281 17.07 -2.73 -24.13
CA ILE A 281 18.26 -3.57 -23.95
C ILE A 281 19.23 -2.82 -23.04
N ASN A 282 19.33 -3.29 -21.79
CA ASN A 282 20.27 -2.71 -20.84
C ASN A 282 21.70 -3.19 -21.13
N GLU A 283 22.51 -2.35 -21.75
CA GLU A 283 23.94 -2.57 -21.96
C GLU A 283 24.81 -1.93 -20.86
N HIS A 284 24.18 -1.32 -19.84
CA HIS A 284 24.81 -0.66 -18.71
C HIS A 284 24.90 -1.55 -17.47
N SER A 285 25.13 -0.94 -16.33
CA SER A 285 25.28 -1.65 -15.06
C SER A 285 23.97 -2.29 -14.56
N LEU A 286 24.10 -3.23 -13.64
CA LEU A 286 22.96 -3.80 -12.91
C LEU A 286 22.18 -2.70 -12.15
N MET A 287 22.85 -1.63 -11.70
CA MET A 287 22.23 -0.55 -10.97
C MET A 287 21.35 0.34 -11.86
N VAL A 288 21.64 0.42 -13.17
CA VAL A 288 20.74 1.04 -14.16
C VAL A 288 19.45 0.21 -14.32
N ALA A 289 19.56 -1.14 -14.34
CA ALA A 289 18.35 -1.99 -14.33
C ALA A 289 17.55 -1.84 -13.03
N ALA A 290 18.21 -1.65 -11.89
CA ALA A 290 17.57 -1.34 -10.62
C ALA A 290 16.83 0.02 -10.69
N ALA A 291 17.45 1.06 -11.23
CA ALA A 291 16.83 2.37 -11.42
C ALA A 291 15.63 2.32 -12.40
N LEU A 292 15.74 1.56 -13.51
CA LEU A 292 14.61 1.32 -14.43
C LEU A 292 13.43 0.64 -13.71
N THR A 293 13.73 -0.33 -12.84
CA THR A 293 12.72 -1.02 -12.05
C THR A 293 12.03 -0.05 -11.08
N ASP A 294 12.80 0.87 -10.47
CA ASP A 294 12.26 1.89 -9.57
C ASP A 294 11.38 2.92 -10.30
N LEU A 295 11.67 3.24 -11.55
CA LEU A 295 10.86 4.13 -12.38
C LEU A 295 9.55 3.51 -12.87
N SER A 296 9.43 2.17 -12.91
CA SER A 296 8.24 1.48 -13.42
C SER A 296 7.02 1.66 -12.51
N ALA A 297 5.84 1.67 -13.09
CA ALA A 297 4.56 1.70 -12.37
C ALA A 297 4.16 0.30 -11.86
N CYS A 298 4.51 -0.75 -12.61
CA CYS A 298 4.26 -2.14 -12.29
C CYS A 298 5.35 -3.02 -12.90
N PHE A 299 5.67 -4.14 -12.26
CA PHE A 299 6.68 -5.09 -12.72
C PHE A 299 6.05 -6.48 -12.96
N ILE A 300 6.41 -7.12 -14.07
CA ILE A 300 5.98 -8.48 -14.41
C ILE A 300 7.20 -9.33 -14.74
N GLY A 301 7.34 -10.48 -14.09
CA GLY A 301 8.44 -11.39 -14.42
C GLY A 301 8.55 -12.60 -13.50
N PRO A 302 9.45 -13.53 -13.81
CA PRO A 302 9.75 -14.69 -12.99
C PRO A 302 10.50 -14.29 -11.70
N SER A 303 10.53 -15.18 -10.71
CA SER A 303 11.31 -14.98 -9.48
C SER A 303 12.83 -14.93 -9.76
N THR A 304 13.36 -13.72 -9.95
CA THR A 304 14.77 -13.42 -10.29
C THR A 304 15.31 -12.29 -9.43
N GLY A 305 16.61 -11.97 -9.60
CA GLY A 305 17.22 -10.84 -8.90
C GLY A 305 16.55 -9.50 -9.19
N ILE A 306 16.14 -9.26 -10.44
CA ILE A 306 15.45 -8.01 -10.82
C ILE A 306 14.07 -7.93 -10.15
N THR A 307 13.36 -9.03 -10.05
CA THR A 307 12.06 -9.09 -9.33
C THR A 307 12.22 -8.74 -7.85
N GLN A 308 13.35 -9.15 -7.25
CA GLN A 308 13.66 -8.79 -5.86
C GLN A 308 13.96 -7.29 -5.70
N PHE A 309 14.52 -6.61 -6.74
CA PHE A 309 14.61 -5.14 -6.73
C PHE A 309 13.24 -4.50 -6.72
N ALA A 310 12.32 -4.97 -7.56
CA ALA A 310 10.95 -4.45 -7.57
C ALA A 310 10.28 -4.56 -6.19
N GLY A 311 10.47 -5.69 -5.50
CA GLY A 311 10.03 -5.86 -4.12
C GLY A 311 10.71 -4.89 -3.15
N ASN A 312 12.03 -4.70 -3.24
CA ASN A 312 12.76 -3.78 -2.39
C ASN A 312 12.31 -2.31 -2.60
N TYR A 313 11.92 -1.96 -3.83
CA TYR A 313 11.35 -0.65 -4.17
C TYR A 313 9.85 -0.52 -3.87
N ARG A 314 9.21 -1.58 -3.34
CA ARG A 314 7.77 -1.63 -3.05
C ARG A 314 6.89 -1.36 -4.27
N LYS A 315 7.34 -1.83 -5.44
CA LYS A 315 6.54 -1.76 -6.66
C LYS A 315 5.45 -2.84 -6.64
N PRO A 316 4.31 -2.62 -7.30
CA PRO A 316 3.39 -3.71 -7.65
C PRO A 316 4.11 -4.74 -8.53
N VAL A 317 4.07 -6.02 -8.14
CA VAL A 317 4.82 -7.09 -8.81
C VAL A 317 3.91 -8.27 -9.11
N ILE A 318 3.81 -8.67 -10.36
CA ILE A 318 3.26 -9.97 -10.75
C ILE A 318 4.43 -10.93 -10.96
N CYS A 319 4.59 -11.89 -10.04
CA CYS A 319 5.74 -12.77 -9.99
C CYS A 319 5.35 -14.24 -10.22
N PHE A 320 6.12 -14.93 -11.05
CA PHE A 320 5.87 -16.30 -11.44
C PHE A 320 6.69 -17.30 -10.63
N TYR A 321 6.01 -18.30 -10.08
CA TYR A 321 6.57 -19.38 -9.25
C TYR A 321 6.14 -20.74 -9.76
N SER A 322 6.89 -21.80 -9.41
CA SER A 322 6.41 -23.16 -9.59
C SER A 322 5.86 -23.72 -8.28
N SER A 323 4.98 -24.72 -8.39
CA SER A 323 4.51 -25.51 -7.25
C SER A 323 5.59 -26.39 -6.64
N ARG A 324 6.80 -26.47 -7.25
CA ARG A 324 7.95 -27.14 -6.66
C ARG A 324 8.39 -26.42 -5.39
N ILE A 325 8.38 -27.11 -4.26
CA ILE A 325 8.61 -26.52 -2.93
C ILE A 325 9.89 -25.66 -2.83
N SER A 326 11.00 -26.08 -3.50
CA SER A 326 12.25 -25.31 -3.51
C SER A 326 12.23 -24.04 -4.35
N ASN A 327 11.23 -23.87 -5.22
CA ASN A 327 11.06 -22.73 -6.12
C ASN A 327 9.67 -22.10 -5.94
N SER A 328 9.03 -22.38 -4.81
CA SER A 328 7.67 -21.89 -4.48
C SER A 328 7.70 -20.45 -4.02
N HIS A 329 6.53 -19.82 -4.05
CA HIS A 329 6.29 -18.50 -3.44
C HIS A 329 6.66 -18.50 -1.95
N THR A 330 6.28 -19.51 -1.16
CA THR A 330 6.66 -19.61 0.26
C THR A 330 8.17 -19.46 0.47
N ARG A 331 8.98 -20.04 -0.44
CA ARG A 331 10.44 -19.97 -0.33
C ARG A 331 11.03 -18.64 -0.78
N TRP A 332 10.51 -18.05 -1.86
CA TRP A 332 11.10 -16.92 -2.58
C TRP A 332 10.21 -15.70 -2.65
N ALA A 333 9.17 -15.62 -1.80
CA ALA A 333 8.34 -14.43 -1.67
C ALA A 333 9.21 -13.18 -1.51
N LEU A 334 8.76 -12.09 -2.08
CA LEU A 334 9.31 -10.75 -1.83
C LEU A 334 9.15 -10.44 -0.34
N TYR A 335 10.17 -9.87 0.28
CA TYR A 335 10.16 -9.69 1.72
C TYR A 335 9.84 -8.26 2.13
N GLY A 336 8.99 -8.14 3.15
CA GLY A 336 8.55 -6.87 3.70
C GLY A 336 7.12 -6.50 3.29
N ASP A 337 6.79 -5.23 3.42
CA ASP A 337 5.51 -4.66 2.98
C ASP A 337 5.56 -4.45 1.46
N THR A 338 5.31 -5.52 0.72
CA THR A 338 5.35 -5.56 -0.74
C THR A 338 3.95 -5.74 -1.31
N ASN A 339 3.74 -5.22 -2.52
CA ASN A 339 2.52 -5.43 -3.29
C ASN A 339 2.77 -6.54 -4.32
N GLU A 340 2.96 -7.77 -3.84
CA GLU A 340 3.24 -8.94 -4.65
C GLU A 340 1.98 -9.73 -4.99
N HIS A 341 1.83 -10.07 -6.27
CA HIS A 341 0.80 -10.98 -6.81
C HIS A 341 1.48 -12.24 -7.34
N PRO A 342 1.56 -13.30 -6.53
CA PRO A 342 2.22 -14.54 -6.93
C PRO A 342 1.32 -15.35 -7.87
N VAL A 343 1.85 -15.71 -9.04
CA VAL A 343 1.23 -16.66 -9.97
C VAL A 343 1.98 -17.98 -9.88
N THR A 344 1.32 -19.03 -9.45
CA THR A 344 1.96 -20.34 -9.22
C THR A 344 1.58 -21.34 -10.29
N PHE A 345 2.56 -21.92 -10.98
CA PHE A 345 2.39 -22.95 -11.99
C PHE A 345 2.59 -24.36 -11.41
N ASP A 346 1.80 -25.31 -11.90
CA ASP A 346 2.05 -26.72 -11.63
C ASP A 346 3.38 -27.15 -12.29
N ARG A 347 4.28 -27.69 -11.47
CA ARG A 347 5.58 -28.18 -11.94
C ARG A 347 5.49 -29.22 -13.06
N ASN A 348 4.41 -30.01 -13.11
CA ASN A 348 4.20 -31.05 -14.10
C ASN A 348 3.78 -30.45 -15.46
N LYS A 349 3.32 -29.21 -15.50
CA LYS A 349 3.00 -28.44 -16.71
C LYS A 349 4.17 -27.60 -17.22
N LEU A 350 5.36 -27.77 -16.66
CA LEU A 350 6.58 -27.11 -17.10
C LEU A 350 7.41 -28.00 -18.01
N HIS A 351 8.02 -27.43 -19.04
CA HIS A 351 9.05 -28.13 -19.83
C HIS A 351 10.24 -28.52 -18.94
N ALA A 352 10.72 -29.73 -19.07
CA ALA A 352 11.80 -30.27 -18.21
C ALA A 352 13.11 -29.48 -18.36
N GLU A 353 13.45 -29.05 -19.59
CA GLU A 353 14.70 -28.36 -19.89
C GLU A 353 14.63 -26.87 -19.63
N THR A 354 13.61 -26.18 -20.16
CA THR A 354 13.49 -24.70 -20.10
C THR A 354 12.86 -24.23 -18.81
N LYS A 355 12.10 -25.10 -18.11
CA LYS A 355 11.25 -24.76 -16.95
C LYS A 355 10.18 -23.72 -17.27
N GLU A 356 9.87 -23.55 -18.54
CA GLU A 356 8.79 -22.71 -19.03
C GLU A 356 7.47 -23.45 -18.98
N LEU A 357 6.37 -22.71 -18.79
CA LEU A 357 5.03 -23.27 -18.83
C LEU A 357 4.72 -23.81 -20.22
N GLN A 358 4.21 -25.03 -20.29
CA GLN A 358 3.87 -25.68 -21.57
C GLN A 358 2.67 -25.03 -22.24
N GLU A 359 1.67 -24.67 -21.43
CA GLU A 359 0.41 -24.13 -21.87
C GLU A 359 -0.11 -23.11 -20.85
N LEU A 360 -0.55 -21.95 -21.29
CA LEU A 360 -1.15 -20.93 -20.44
C LEU A 360 -2.68 -21.05 -20.55
N GLU A 361 -3.31 -21.46 -19.46
CA GLU A 361 -4.76 -21.54 -19.37
C GLU A 361 -5.38 -20.14 -19.53
N GLU A 362 -6.50 -20.05 -20.25
CA GLU A 362 -7.17 -18.78 -20.53
C GLU A 362 -7.54 -18.01 -19.25
N SER A 363 -8.02 -18.71 -18.21
CA SER A 363 -8.32 -18.14 -16.91
C SER A 363 -7.11 -17.51 -16.26
N MET A 364 -5.95 -18.15 -16.33
CA MET A 364 -4.68 -17.66 -15.79
C MET A 364 -4.16 -16.47 -16.60
N ALA A 365 -4.28 -16.51 -17.93
CA ALA A 365 -3.92 -15.39 -18.78
C ALA A 365 -4.75 -14.15 -18.44
N LEU A 366 -6.06 -14.30 -18.28
CA LEU A 366 -6.97 -13.23 -17.88
C LEU A 366 -6.67 -12.69 -16.48
N GLU A 367 -6.34 -13.56 -15.54
CA GLU A 367 -5.92 -13.16 -14.19
C GLU A 367 -4.65 -12.29 -14.24
N ILE A 368 -3.62 -12.74 -14.95
CA ILE A 368 -2.36 -11.97 -15.12
C ILE A 368 -2.65 -10.62 -15.77
N ILE A 369 -3.43 -10.57 -16.84
CA ILE A 369 -3.77 -9.34 -17.57
C ILE A 369 -4.54 -8.38 -16.67
N ASN A 370 -5.62 -8.85 -16.04
CA ASN A 370 -6.46 -8.01 -15.19
C ASN A 370 -5.72 -7.48 -13.99
N THR A 371 -4.93 -8.32 -13.32
CA THR A 371 -4.11 -7.92 -12.17
C THR A 371 -3.05 -6.91 -12.60
N SER A 372 -2.41 -7.10 -13.76
CA SER A 372 -1.42 -6.14 -14.28
C SER A 372 -2.01 -4.77 -14.54
N LEU A 373 -3.20 -4.71 -15.14
CA LEU A 373 -3.92 -3.46 -15.39
C LEU A 373 -4.39 -2.79 -14.09
N GLU A 374 -4.93 -3.58 -13.15
CA GLU A 374 -5.35 -3.07 -11.84
C GLU A 374 -4.17 -2.46 -11.09
N GLN A 375 -3.04 -3.16 -11.04
CA GLN A 375 -1.83 -2.69 -10.36
C GLN A 375 -1.22 -1.47 -11.07
N PHE A 376 -1.21 -1.43 -12.39
CA PHE A 376 -0.75 -0.28 -13.15
C PHE A 376 -1.58 0.96 -12.82
N TYR A 377 -2.91 0.90 -12.97
CA TYR A 377 -3.77 2.07 -12.75
C TYR A 377 -3.87 2.52 -11.29
N SER A 378 -3.59 1.64 -10.33
CA SER A 378 -3.53 1.99 -8.90
C SER A 378 -2.15 2.48 -8.46
N SER A 379 -1.16 2.48 -9.35
CA SER A 379 0.21 2.86 -9.02
C SER A 379 0.36 4.36 -8.76
N LYS A 380 1.36 4.69 -7.95
CA LYS A 380 1.72 6.08 -7.64
C LYS A 380 2.18 6.84 -8.89
N GLU A 381 2.86 6.17 -9.81
CA GLU A 381 3.39 6.71 -11.04
C GLU A 381 2.27 7.18 -11.97
N VAL A 382 1.21 6.37 -12.12
CA VAL A 382 0.00 6.76 -12.88
C VAL A 382 -0.71 7.93 -12.21
N ALA A 383 -0.86 7.91 -10.90
CA ALA A 383 -1.50 9.01 -10.18
C ALA A 383 -0.75 10.34 -10.35
N LEU A 384 0.59 10.30 -10.29
CA LEU A 384 1.44 11.48 -10.50
C LEU A 384 1.36 11.99 -11.95
N TYR A 385 1.39 11.09 -12.93
CA TYR A 385 1.25 11.44 -14.34
C TYR A 385 -0.10 12.11 -14.63
N GLN A 386 -1.19 11.52 -14.15
CA GLN A 386 -2.52 12.09 -14.34
C GLN A 386 -2.67 13.47 -13.67
N ALA A 387 -2.06 13.66 -12.50
CA ALA A 387 -2.09 14.94 -11.80
C ALA A 387 -1.32 16.03 -12.57
N SER A 388 -0.14 15.73 -13.13
CA SER A 388 0.66 16.70 -13.90
C SER A 388 -0.01 17.09 -15.21
N HIS A 389 -0.55 16.13 -15.96
CA HIS A 389 -1.21 16.41 -17.25
C HIS A 389 -2.59 17.06 -17.11
N LYS A 390 -3.24 16.93 -15.97
CA LYS A 390 -4.44 17.68 -15.65
C LYS A 390 -4.12 19.17 -15.43
N GLN A 391 -2.96 19.48 -14.86
CA GLN A 391 -2.46 20.86 -14.72
C GLN A 391 -2.06 21.49 -16.06
N GLU A 392 -1.39 20.74 -16.96
CA GLU A 392 -1.00 21.20 -18.29
C GLU A 392 -2.22 21.50 -19.17
N LYS A 393 -3.21 20.60 -19.23
CA LYS A 393 -4.47 20.83 -19.96
C LYS A 393 -5.26 22.03 -19.41
N MET A 394 -5.17 22.31 -18.11
CA MET A 394 -5.75 23.53 -17.54
C MET A 394 -4.98 24.80 -17.95
N SER A 395 -3.66 24.75 -18.11
CA SER A 395 -2.85 25.89 -18.57
C SER A 395 -3.00 26.13 -20.08
N GLU A 396 -3.02 25.10 -20.90
CA GLU A 396 -3.25 25.20 -22.35
C GLU A 396 -4.67 25.70 -22.68
N SER A 397 -5.70 25.28 -21.92
CA SER A 397 -7.05 25.77 -22.11
C SER A 397 -7.20 27.26 -21.70
N VAL A 398 -6.37 27.78 -20.82
CA VAL A 398 -6.36 29.22 -20.46
C VAL A 398 -5.73 30.05 -21.55
N ASP A 399 -4.68 29.59 -22.24
CA ASP A 399 -4.02 30.31 -23.34
C ASP A 399 -4.84 30.30 -24.67
N GLU A 400 -5.64 29.25 -24.87
CA GLU A 400 -6.51 29.11 -26.06
C GLU A 400 -7.83 29.89 -25.91
N VAL A 401 -8.35 30.00 -24.68
CA VAL A 401 -9.59 30.76 -24.38
C VAL A 401 -9.40 32.28 -24.50
N ILE A 402 -8.15 32.80 -24.44
CA ILE A 402 -7.86 34.21 -24.66
C ILE A 402 -7.93 34.62 -26.16
N LYS A 403 -7.94 33.63 -27.10
CA LYS A 403 -7.89 33.94 -28.55
C LYS A 403 -9.18 33.71 -29.34
N THR A 404 -10.20 33.08 -28.82
CA THR A 404 -11.46 32.84 -29.56
C THR A 404 -12.67 32.83 -28.63
N SER A 405 -13.37 33.96 -28.51
CA SER A 405 -14.78 33.93 -28.09
C SER A 405 -15.67 33.90 -29.33
N PRO A 406 -16.71 33.03 -29.40
CA PRO A 406 -18.01 33.49 -28.98
C PRO A 406 -18.81 32.46 -28.13
N GLU A 407 -19.62 33.06 -27.28
CA GLU A 407 -20.74 32.54 -26.47
C GLU A 407 -21.33 31.18 -26.81
N GLN A 408 -21.31 30.19 -25.82
CA GLN A 408 -22.52 29.62 -25.24
C GLN A 408 -22.21 28.46 -24.26
N SER A 409 -22.57 28.71 -23.01
CA SER A 409 -23.33 27.94 -22.03
C SER A 409 -22.83 26.56 -21.57
N SER A 410 -22.17 26.56 -20.41
CA SER A 410 -22.62 25.84 -19.19
C SER A 410 -21.89 26.48 -18.00
N GLY A 411 -22.65 27.12 -17.12
CA GLY A 411 -22.15 28.12 -16.18
C GLY A 411 -21.20 27.54 -15.12
N ASP A 412 -19.96 27.92 -15.16
CA ASP A 412 -19.13 28.01 -13.98
C ASP A 412 -19.70 29.14 -13.10
N LYS A 413 -20.48 28.74 -12.09
CA LYS A 413 -20.98 29.67 -11.09
C LYS A 413 -19.79 30.21 -10.33
N HIS A 414 -19.42 31.45 -10.59
CA HIS A 414 -18.47 32.20 -9.78
C HIS A 414 -19.11 32.46 -8.42
N TYR A 415 -18.63 31.83 -7.37
CA TYR A 415 -19.09 32.07 -6.00
C TYR A 415 -18.25 33.18 -5.37
N GLU A 416 -18.94 34.11 -4.70
CA GLU A 416 -18.31 35.06 -3.80
C GLU A 416 -17.94 34.34 -2.49
N LYS A 417 -16.74 34.57 -1.97
CA LYS A 417 -16.33 34.01 -0.68
C LYS A 417 -17.24 34.50 0.45
N LEU A 418 -17.72 33.54 1.22
CA LEU A 418 -18.65 33.77 2.34
C LEU A 418 -17.86 33.93 3.64
N SER A 419 -18.47 34.54 4.65
CA SER A 419 -17.97 34.52 6.04
C SER A 419 -18.09 33.11 6.61
N LEU A 420 -17.32 32.19 6.01
CA LEU A 420 -17.36 30.74 6.27
C LEU A 420 -15.95 30.22 6.54
N THR A 421 -15.77 29.59 7.71
CA THR A 421 -14.63 28.71 8.00
C THR A 421 -15.01 27.28 7.65
N VAL A 422 -14.20 26.59 6.83
CA VAL A 422 -14.27 25.13 6.70
C VAL A 422 -13.21 24.50 7.59
N ALA A 423 -13.66 23.65 8.51
CA ALA A 423 -12.85 23.11 9.59
C ALA A 423 -12.74 21.57 9.48
N LEU A 424 -11.50 21.06 9.35
CA LEU A 424 -11.21 19.65 9.13
C LEU A 424 -10.15 19.15 10.13
N ILE A 425 -10.21 17.84 10.44
CA ILE A 425 -9.11 17.10 11.04
C ILE A 425 -8.55 16.14 9.99
N ALA A 426 -7.23 15.96 9.95
CA ALA A 426 -6.57 15.08 9.00
C ALA A 426 -5.40 14.34 9.62
N HIS A 427 -5.22 13.09 9.20
CA HIS A 427 -4.07 12.27 9.53
C HIS A 427 -3.78 11.30 8.38
N ASN A 428 -2.67 11.51 7.65
CA ASN A 428 -2.27 10.75 6.46
C ASN A 428 -3.38 10.64 5.40
N GLU A 429 -3.93 11.80 5.02
CA GLU A 429 -5.02 11.94 4.07
C GLU A 429 -4.59 12.72 2.81
N ALA A 430 -3.29 12.69 2.46
CA ALA A 430 -2.77 13.43 1.31
C ALA A 430 -3.46 13.07 -0.01
N ASP A 431 -3.93 11.82 -0.13
CA ASP A 431 -4.64 11.29 -1.30
C ASP A 431 -6.13 11.65 -1.34
N ARG A 432 -6.79 11.84 -0.18
CA ARG A 432 -8.24 12.08 -0.09
C ARG A 432 -8.64 13.54 0.17
N LEU A 433 -7.72 14.32 0.72
CA LEU A 433 -7.95 15.72 1.05
C LEU A 433 -8.17 16.64 -0.17
N PRO A 434 -7.47 16.47 -1.33
CA PRO A 434 -7.61 17.38 -2.46
C PRO A 434 -9.03 17.53 -3.01
N PRO A 435 -9.83 16.48 -3.26
CA PRO A 435 -11.21 16.65 -3.74
C PRO A 435 -12.10 17.41 -2.75
N THR A 436 -11.90 17.22 -1.44
CA THR A 436 -12.64 17.93 -0.39
C THR A 436 -12.31 19.41 -0.43
N LEU A 437 -11.02 19.76 -0.46
CA LEU A 437 -10.57 21.15 -0.47
C LEU A 437 -10.93 21.89 -1.76
N ALA A 438 -10.75 21.25 -2.92
CA ALA A 438 -11.11 21.83 -4.23
C ALA A 438 -12.58 22.22 -4.31
N LYS A 439 -13.48 21.47 -3.64
CA LYS A 439 -14.91 21.73 -3.71
C LYS A 439 -15.37 22.91 -2.86
N ILE A 440 -14.57 23.30 -1.86
CA ILE A 440 -14.97 24.34 -0.88
C ILE A 440 -14.12 25.61 -0.97
N GLN A 441 -12.96 25.57 -1.63
CA GLN A 441 -12.00 26.68 -1.63
C GLN A 441 -12.55 27.99 -2.23
N ASP A 442 -13.51 27.92 -3.14
CA ASP A 442 -14.13 29.06 -3.81
C ASP A 442 -15.25 29.72 -3.00
N ILE A 443 -15.86 29.01 -2.04
CA ILE A 443 -16.92 29.53 -1.15
C ILE A 443 -16.41 29.93 0.24
N ALA A 444 -15.31 29.33 0.71
CA ALA A 444 -14.78 29.56 2.06
C ALA A 444 -13.82 30.75 2.11
N SER A 445 -14.00 31.66 3.06
CA SER A 445 -13.00 32.70 3.38
C SER A 445 -11.84 32.16 4.22
N GLU A 446 -12.06 31.08 4.93
CA GLU A 446 -11.07 30.45 5.78
C GLU A 446 -11.17 28.92 5.73
N ILE A 447 -10.02 28.27 5.63
CA ILE A 447 -9.90 26.80 5.74
C ILE A 447 -8.94 26.49 6.88
N ILE A 448 -9.37 25.68 7.85
CA ILE A 448 -8.55 25.27 8.99
C ILE A 448 -8.44 23.75 8.99
N VAL A 449 -7.20 23.26 9.05
CA VAL A 449 -6.90 21.83 9.16
C VAL A 449 -6.09 21.58 10.43
N ILE A 450 -6.60 20.73 11.32
CA ILE A 450 -5.79 20.16 12.39
C ILE A 450 -5.18 18.86 11.89
N ASN A 451 -3.87 18.88 11.75
CA ASN A 451 -3.07 17.73 11.38
C ASN A 451 -2.67 16.93 12.63
N SER A 452 -3.06 15.67 12.70
CA SER A 452 -2.74 14.77 13.81
C SER A 452 -1.40 14.04 13.56
N VAL A 453 -0.31 14.82 13.40
CA VAL A 453 1.06 14.31 13.18
C VAL A 453 1.18 13.36 11.97
N SER A 454 0.72 13.80 10.82
CA SER A 454 0.85 13.04 9.57
C SER A 454 2.31 12.84 9.18
N THR A 455 2.59 11.66 8.60
CA THR A 455 3.91 11.26 8.08
C THR A 455 4.01 11.34 6.56
N ASP A 456 2.88 11.62 5.91
CA ASP A 456 2.76 11.83 4.45
C ASP A 456 2.70 13.33 4.07
N LYS A 457 2.34 13.63 2.84
CA LYS A 457 2.22 15.01 2.33
C LYS A 457 0.93 15.75 2.72
N THR A 458 0.16 15.27 3.70
CA THR A 458 -1.12 15.89 4.11
C THR A 458 -0.97 17.38 4.41
N ILE A 459 0.09 17.79 5.10
CA ILE A 459 0.34 19.21 5.44
C ILE A 459 0.59 20.05 4.20
N ASP A 460 1.43 19.55 3.27
CA ASP A 460 1.77 20.27 2.04
C ASP A 460 0.56 20.43 1.14
N VAL A 461 -0.23 19.37 1.01
CA VAL A 461 -1.52 19.38 0.29
C VAL A 461 -2.47 20.41 0.90
N ALA A 462 -2.70 20.39 2.21
CA ALA A 462 -3.59 21.36 2.85
C ALA A 462 -3.14 22.81 2.60
N LYS A 463 -1.84 23.09 2.74
CA LYS A 463 -1.26 24.42 2.50
C LYS A 463 -1.38 24.87 1.05
N SER A 464 -1.27 23.98 0.07
CA SER A 464 -1.42 24.31 -1.35
C SER A 464 -2.82 24.82 -1.71
N PHE A 465 -3.85 24.46 -0.93
CA PHE A 465 -5.22 24.98 -1.02
C PHE A 465 -5.47 26.22 -0.13
N GLY A 466 -4.41 26.82 0.44
CA GLY A 466 -4.52 28.00 1.30
C GLY A 466 -5.03 27.73 2.71
N ALA A 467 -5.01 26.47 3.18
CA ALA A 467 -5.46 26.13 4.52
C ALA A 467 -4.45 26.56 5.59
N LYS A 468 -4.95 27.06 6.71
CA LYS A 468 -4.20 27.25 7.94
C LYS A 468 -4.08 25.89 8.64
N VAL A 469 -2.86 25.36 8.74
CA VAL A 469 -2.61 24.03 9.31
C VAL A 469 -2.04 24.14 10.72
N TYR A 470 -2.68 23.48 11.67
CA TYR A 470 -2.22 23.34 13.06
C TYR A 470 -1.86 21.88 13.30
N THR A 471 -0.67 21.62 13.82
CA THR A 471 -0.25 20.24 14.16
C THR A 471 -0.47 20.00 15.65
N GLU A 472 -1.27 19.00 15.97
CA GLU A 472 -1.59 18.59 17.35
C GLU A 472 -1.52 17.06 17.46
N GLU A 473 -1.04 16.55 18.58
CA GLU A 473 -1.17 15.11 18.88
C GLU A 473 -2.65 14.70 18.92
N PHE A 474 -2.93 13.47 18.56
CA PHE A 474 -4.31 12.98 18.55
C PHE A 474 -4.85 12.78 19.96
N LYS A 475 -5.91 13.49 20.31
CA LYS A 475 -6.54 13.51 21.64
C LYS A 475 -7.88 12.76 21.69
N GLY A 476 -8.18 11.95 20.67
CA GLY A 476 -9.49 11.39 20.42
C GLY A 476 -10.38 12.34 19.56
N PHE A 477 -11.29 11.76 18.79
CA PHE A 477 -12.07 12.51 17.78
C PHE A 477 -12.85 13.70 18.37
N VAL A 478 -13.53 13.53 19.51
CA VAL A 478 -14.31 14.59 20.17
C VAL A 478 -13.40 15.76 20.57
N LYS A 479 -12.31 15.50 21.29
CA LYS A 479 -11.39 16.55 21.75
C LYS A 479 -10.67 17.22 20.56
N GLN A 480 -10.31 16.43 19.53
CA GLN A 480 -9.64 16.94 18.33
C GLN A 480 -10.57 17.86 17.51
N LYS A 481 -11.83 17.44 17.31
CA LYS A 481 -12.81 18.26 16.60
C LYS A 481 -13.21 19.51 17.41
N ASN A 482 -13.28 19.41 18.74
CA ASN A 482 -13.52 20.59 19.60
C ASN A 482 -12.35 21.58 19.57
N SER A 483 -11.13 21.15 19.35
CA SER A 483 -9.98 22.07 19.25
C SER A 483 -9.97 22.90 17.95
N LEU A 484 -10.80 22.55 16.94
CA LEU A 484 -11.06 23.39 15.75
C LEU A 484 -11.85 24.65 16.08
N ILE A 485 -12.86 24.56 16.94
CA ILE A 485 -13.85 25.62 17.17
C ILE A 485 -13.19 26.95 17.55
N PRO A 486 -12.29 27.03 18.55
CA PRO A 486 -11.67 28.31 18.92
C PRO A 486 -10.72 28.88 17.87
N LYS A 487 -10.34 28.10 16.85
CA LYS A 487 -9.47 28.54 15.76
C LYS A 487 -10.27 29.17 14.58
N CYS A 488 -11.59 28.89 14.51
CA CYS A 488 -12.47 29.43 13.47
C CYS A 488 -12.76 30.91 13.72
N THR A 489 -12.57 31.74 12.68
CA THR A 489 -12.73 33.20 12.82
C THR A 489 -13.96 33.76 12.11
N GLN A 490 -14.54 33.01 11.16
CA GLN A 490 -15.70 33.47 10.39
C GLN A 490 -17.02 33.23 11.14
N ASP A 491 -18.11 33.82 10.65
CA ASP A 491 -19.44 33.73 11.29
C ASP A 491 -20.04 32.32 11.21
N TRP A 492 -19.71 31.60 10.15
CA TRP A 492 -20.17 30.24 9.92
C TRP A 492 -19.03 29.24 9.98
N ILE A 493 -19.30 28.05 10.50
CA ILE A 493 -18.38 26.92 10.51
C ILE A 493 -19.03 25.73 9.81
N LEU A 494 -18.35 25.24 8.77
CA LEU A 494 -18.66 23.97 8.12
C LEU A 494 -17.64 22.93 8.55
N PHE A 495 -18.07 21.91 9.29
CA PHE A 495 -17.20 20.81 9.66
C PHE A 495 -17.27 19.70 8.62
N LEU A 496 -16.13 19.29 8.09
CA LEU A 496 -15.99 18.16 7.17
C LEU A 496 -14.89 17.20 7.65
N ASP A 497 -15.04 15.93 7.32
CA ASP A 497 -13.95 14.98 7.41
C ASP A 497 -13.10 15.05 6.11
N ALA A 498 -11.83 14.66 6.14
CA ALA A 498 -10.91 14.81 5.00
C ALA A 498 -11.36 14.04 3.73
N ASP A 499 -12.26 13.07 3.90
CA ASP A 499 -12.83 12.21 2.87
C ASP A 499 -14.32 12.52 2.55
N GLU A 500 -14.77 13.74 2.88
CA GLU A 500 -16.15 14.22 2.66
C GLU A 500 -16.18 15.33 1.59
N VAL A 501 -16.86 15.09 0.48
CA VAL A 501 -16.98 16.03 -0.66
C VAL A 501 -18.42 16.47 -0.85
N LEU A 502 -18.66 17.77 -0.98
CA LEU A 502 -20.00 18.32 -1.25
C LEU A 502 -20.43 18.03 -2.71
N ASN A 503 -21.69 17.61 -2.94
CA ASN A 503 -22.24 17.70 -4.29
C ASN A 503 -22.65 19.14 -4.61
N ASP A 504 -22.88 19.47 -5.91
CA ASP A 504 -23.17 20.85 -6.33
C ASP A 504 -24.45 21.41 -5.71
N GLU A 505 -25.49 20.61 -5.63
CA GLU A 505 -26.76 21.00 -5.00
C GLU A 505 -26.58 21.42 -3.54
N LEU A 506 -25.78 20.68 -2.77
CA LEU A 506 -25.52 21.00 -1.36
C LEU A 506 -24.65 22.26 -1.24
N LYS A 507 -23.65 22.43 -2.13
CA LYS A 507 -22.82 23.62 -2.18
C LYS A 507 -23.67 24.88 -2.45
N ASP A 508 -24.56 24.83 -3.46
CA ASP A 508 -25.52 25.91 -3.76
C ASP A 508 -26.43 26.21 -2.56
N ALA A 509 -26.92 25.18 -1.90
CA ALA A 509 -27.76 25.31 -0.72
C ALA A 509 -27.03 25.99 0.45
N ILE A 510 -25.74 25.63 0.69
CA ILE A 510 -24.92 26.27 1.72
C ILE A 510 -24.72 27.75 1.40
N VAL A 511 -24.38 28.10 0.16
CA VAL A 511 -24.22 29.50 -0.27
C VAL A 511 -25.50 30.29 -0.06
N LYS A 512 -26.63 29.71 -0.42
CA LYS A 512 -27.95 30.34 -0.28
C LYS A 512 -28.29 30.62 1.18
N VAL A 513 -28.18 29.62 2.08
CA VAL A 513 -28.63 29.80 3.48
C VAL A 513 -27.70 30.71 4.29
N ILE A 514 -26.39 30.76 3.96
CA ILE A 514 -25.47 31.73 4.57
C ILE A 514 -25.83 33.18 4.17
N LYS A 515 -26.21 33.39 2.90
CA LYS A 515 -26.65 34.71 2.42
C LYS A 515 -28.03 35.12 2.95
N GLU A 516 -28.94 34.17 3.10
CA GLU A 516 -30.30 34.42 3.63
C GLU A 516 -30.33 34.59 5.15
N ASP A 517 -29.33 34.08 5.86
CA ASP A 517 -29.13 34.18 7.31
C ASP A 517 -30.38 33.86 8.15
N SER A 518 -31.13 32.82 7.73
CA SER A 518 -32.47 32.54 8.26
C SER A 518 -32.48 31.59 9.46
N HIS A 519 -31.43 30.82 9.69
CA HIS A 519 -31.27 29.83 10.77
C HIS A 519 -29.80 29.63 11.08
N ASP A 520 -29.45 29.17 12.28
CA ASP A 520 -28.08 29.08 12.79
C ASP A 520 -27.44 27.71 12.62
N ALA A 521 -28.20 26.68 12.24
CA ALA A 521 -27.69 25.31 12.19
C ALA A 521 -28.37 24.44 11.13
N TYR A 522 -27.57 23.67 10.38
CA TYR A 522 -28.05 22.81 9.30
C TYR A 522 -27.43 21.45 9.30
N GLU A 523 -28.27 20.42 9.22
CA GLU A 523 -27.87 19.03 8.96
C GLU A 523 -28.00 18.71 7.48
N MET A 524 -27.11 17.85 6.98
CA MET A 524 -27.05 17.41 5.60
C MET A 524 -26.93 15.90 5.52
N ASN A 525 -27.49 15.31 4.47
CA ASN A 525 -27.41 13.86 4.25
C ASN A 525 -26.01 13.47 3.78
N ARG A 526 -25.47 12.37 4.30
CA ARG A 526 -24.16 11.83 3.94
C ARG A 526 -24.33 10.48 3.24
N LEU A 527 -24.00 10.43 1.96
CA LEU A 527 -24.05 9.22 1.14
C LEU A 527 -22.66 8.58 1.07
N THR A 528 -22.58 7.31 1.39
CA THR A 528 -21.31 6.58 1.25
C THR A 528 -21.10 6.22 -0.22
N PHE A 529 -19.92 6.58 -0.75
CA PHE A 529 -19.42 6.05 -2.02
C PHE A 529 -18.67 4.74 -1.74
N TYR A 530 -19.14 3.66 -2.35
CA TYR A 530 -18.61 2.33 -2.09
C TYR A 530 -18.67 1.44 -3.34
N LEU A 531 -17.56 0.80 -3.68
CA LEU A 531 -17.43 -0.07 -4.86
C LEU A 531 -17.96 0.59 -6.15
N GLY A 532 -17.50 1.84 -6.38
CA GLY A 532 -17.84 2.59 -7.58
C GLY A 532 -19.27 3.13 -7.63
N LYS A 533 -20.02 3.13 -6.51
CA LYS A 533 -21.41 3.56 -6.49
C LYS A 533 -21.76 4.34 -5.21
N LEU A 534 -22.60 5.37 -5.37
CA LEU A 534 -23.25 6.02 -4.23
C LEU A 534 -24.35 5.11 -3.69
N LEU A 535 -24.27 4.76 -2.40
CA LEU A 535 -25.31 4.01 -1.70
C LEU A 535 -26.46 4.93 -1.34
N LYS A 536 -27.54 4.84 -2.09
CA LYS A 536 -28.75 5.68 -1.89
C LYS A 536 -29.75 5.07 -0.91
N HIS A 537 -29.61 3.78 -0.58
CA HIS A 537 -30.52 3.01 0.26
C HIS A 537 -29.81 2.34 1.43
N ALA A 538 -28.75 1.58 1.17
CA ALA A 538 -27.95 0.99 2.24
C ALA A 538 -27.31 2.10 3.09
N TRP A 539 -27.36 1.94 4.42
CA TRP A 539 -26.89 2.91 5.42
C TRP A 539 -27.60 4.27 5.40
N GLN A 540 -28.79 4.37 4.78
CA GLN A 540 -29.58 5.60 4.70
C GLN A 540 -30.85 5.55 5.58
N PRO A 541 -31.40 6.72 5.96
CA PRO A 541 -30.83 8.07 5.90
C PRO A 541 -29.67 8.26 6.89
N ASN A 542 -28.72 9.15 6.57
CA ASN A 542 -27.57 9.46 7.43
C ASN A 542 -27.35 10.99 7.50
N TYR A 543 -28.27 11.67 8.17
CA TYR A 543 -28.18 13.11 8.38
C TYR A 543 -27.16 13.43 9.47
N ARG A 544 -26.34 14.46 9.23
CA ARG A 544 -25.32 14.96 10.15
C ARG A 544 -25.37 16.47 10.22
N LEU A 545 -25.37 17.01 11.43
CA LEU A 545 -25.15 18.44 11.65
C LEU A 545 -23.72 18.76 11.26
N ARG A 546 -23.51 19.69 10.32
CA ARG A 546 -22.20 20.05 9.79
C ARG A 546 -21.99 21.56 9.62
N LEU A 547 -23.04 22.33 9.35
CA LEU A 547 -22.98 23.77 9.19
C LEU A 547 -23.67 24.45 10.38
N VAL A 548 -22.93 25.31 11.09
CA VAL A 548 -23.42 26.01 12.29
C VAL A 548 -22.88 27.44 12.34
N ARG A 549 -23.63 28.35 12.93
CA ARG A 549 -23.12 29.66 13.34
C ARG A 549 -22.10 29.48 14.47
N ARG A 550 -21.01 30.25 14.42
CA ARG A 550 -19.95 30.20 15.43
C ARG A 550 -20.44 30.54 16.83
N ASP A 551 -21.38 31.47 16.95
CA ASP A 551 -21.97 31.93 18.21
C ASP A 551 -23.13 31.04 18.72
N SER A 552 -23.53 30.02 17.97
CA SER A 552 -24.58 29.06 18.35
C SER A 552 -24.13 27.99 19.36
N ASN A 553 -22.99 28.16 20.01
CA ASN A 553 -22.37 27.23 20.96
C ASN A 553 -22.14 25.82 20.39
N PRO A 554 -21.47 25.72 19.23
CA PRO A 554 -21.17 24.43 18.64
C PRO A 554 -20.23 23.61 19.53
N ARG A 555 -20.52 22.32 19.71
CA ARG A 555 -19.68 21.41 20.49
C ARG A 555 -19.80 19.98 20.00
N TRP A 556 -18.67 19.29 19.93
CA TRP A 556 -18.63 17.88 19.64
C TRP A 556 -18.76 17.10 20.94
N GLU A 557 -19.68 16.14 20.96
CA GLU A 557 -19.99 15.29 22.10
C GLU A 557 -20.11 13.83 21.66
N GLY A 558 -20.00 12.89 22.59
CA GLY A 558 -20.18 11.45 22.33
C GLY A 558 -19.04 10.58 22.82
N GLU A 559 -19.24 9.28 22.72
CA GLU A 559 -18.24 8.26 23.07
C GLU A 559 -17.51 7.80 21.80
N LEU A 560 -16.26 7.43 21.94
CA LEU A 560 -15.25 6.79 21.07
C LEU A 560 -15.48 6.64 19.55
N VAL A 561 -16.68 6.31 19.10
CA VAL A 561 -17.02 6.10 17.67
C VAL A 561 -18.39 6.67 17.29
N HIS A 562 -19.00 7.43 18.15
CA HIS A 562 -20.34 8.00 17.96
C HIS A 562 -20.35 9.49 18.30
N GLU A 563 -19.29 10.21 17.85
CA GLU A 563 -19.22 11.64 18.00
C GLU A 563 -20.32 12.33 17.18
N SER A 564 -20.96 13.32 17.75
CA SER A 564 -21.94 14.18 17.11
C SER A 564 -21.66 15.64 17.40
N LEU A 565 -21.82 16.49 16.39
CA LEU A 565 -21.85 17.93 16.58
C LEU A 565 -23.22 18.30 17.18
N ASN A 566 -23.21 19.13 18.21
CA ASN A 566 -24.40 19.67 18.86
C ASN A 566 -24.33 21.19 18.92
N THR A 567 -25.50 21.84 19.03
CA THR A 567 -25.66 23.29 19.15
C THR A 567 -26.91 23.57 19.97
N ASP A 568 -27.03 24.78 20.50
CA ASP A 568 -28.24 25.21 21.24
C ASP A 568 -29.34 25.71 20.29
N SER A 569 -29.03 25.90 19.00
CA SER A 569 -29.96 26.38 17.98
C SER A 569 -30.80 25.26 17.34
N LYS A 570 -31.95 25.65 16.77
CA LYS A 570 -32.79 24.74 15.98
C LYS A 570 -32.09 24.33 14.68
N VAL A 571 -32.07 23.03 14.43
CA VAL A 571 -31.42 22.44 13.26
C VAL A 571 -32.42 22.28 12.12
N LYS A 572 -32.04 22.72 10.90
CA LYS A 572 -32.79 22.45 9.66
C LYS A 572 -32.03 21.53 8.72
N ARG A 573 -32.69 20.97 7.72
CA ARG A 573 -32.08 20.14 6.66
C ARG A 573 -31.79 20.94 5.42
N LEU A 574 -30.62 20.69 4.83
CA LEU A 574 -30.28 21.20 3.50
C LEU A 574 -30.58 20.14 2.43
N PRO A 575 -30.99 20.57 1.22
CA PRO A 575 -31.02 19.70 0.05
C PRO A 575 -29.59 19.35 -0.40
N GLY A 576 -29.47 18.33 -1.25
CA GLY A 576 -28.17 17.79 -1.64
C GLY A 576 -27.57 16.84 -0.61
N TYR A 577 -26.30 16.48 -0.80
CA TYR A 577 -25.62 15.50 0.06
C TYR A 577 -24.10 15.65 0.06
N ILE A 578 -23.50 15.14 1.13
CA ILE A 578 -22.05 14.91 1.23
C ILE A 578 -21.76 13.54 0.64
N ILE A 579 -20.79 13.46 -0.26
CA ILE A 579 -20.19 12.20 -0.76
C ILE A 579 -19.09 11.81 0.23
N HIS A 580 -19.23 10.66 0.86
CA HIS A 580 -18.28 10.16 1.85
C HIS A 580 -17.53 8.94 1.30
N TYR A 581 -16.24 9.10 1.05
CA TYR A 581 -15.35 8.06 0.59
C TYR A 581 -14.82 7.21 1.77
N SER A 582 -15.77 6.55 2.47
CA SER A 582 -15.53 5.89 3.77
C SER A 582 -14.44 4.82 3.73
N TYR A 583 -14.31 4.10 2.62
CA TYR A 583 -13.43 2.95 2.49
C TYR A 583 -12.57 3.08 1.25
N ARG A 584 -11.29 2.72 1.37
CA ARG A 584 -10.35 2.68 0.25
C ARG A 584 -10.66 1.49 -0.67
N ASP A 585 -10.92 0.33 -0.07
CA ASP A 585 -11.25 -0.91 -0.77
C ASP A 585 -12.08 -1.85 0.13
N VAL A 586 -12.34 -3.06 -0.35
CA VAL A 586 -13.07 -4.10 0.40
C VAL A 586 -12.28 -4.57 1.62
N ASN A 587 -10.95 -4.66 1.52
CA ASN A 587 -10.09 -5.07 2.63
C ASN A 587 -10.14 -4.05 3.77
N ASP A 588 -9.97 -2.74 3.48
CA ASP A 588 -10.13 -1.67 4.46
C ASP A 588 -11.51 -1.71 5.12
N HIS A 589 -12.59 -1.93 4.33
CA HIS A 589 -13.93 -2.07 4.86
C HIS A 589 -14.05 -3.20 5.89
N PHE A 590 -13.57 -4.40 5.56
CA PHE A 590 -13.72 -5.55 6.46
C PHE A 590 -12.78 -5.49 7.66
N LEU A 591 -11.58 -4.96 7.53
CA LEU A 591 -10.68 -4.70 8.66
C LEU A 591 -11.30 -3.71 9.65
N ARG A 592 -11.89 -2.61 9.16
CA ARG A 592 -12.65 -1.66 10.01
C ARG A 592 -13.89 -2.30 10.61
N THR A 593 -14.60 -3.16 9.88
CA THR A 593 -15.76 -3.89 10.39
C THR A 593 -15.40 -4.75 11.61
N VAL A 594 -14.30 -5.50 11.53
CA VAL A 594 -13.79 -6.31 12.66
C VAL A 594 -13.41 -5.41 13.84
N ARG A 595 -12.67 -4.33 13.61
CA ARG A 595 -12.26 -3.37 14.64
C ARG A 595 -13.47 -2.74 15.35
N TYR A 596 -14.44 -2.22 14.60
CA TYR A 596 -15.64 -1.60 15.17
C TYR A 596 -16.52 -2.61 15.91
N ALA A 597 -16.56 -3.87 15.46
CA ALA A 597 -17.26 -4.94 16.18
C ALA A 597 -16.62 -5.19 17.56
N LYS A 598 -15.27 -5.22 17.63
CA LYS A 598 -14.52 -5.37 18.88
C LYS A 598 -14.76 -4.20 19.84
N MET A 599 -14.65 -2.96 19.34
CA MET A 599 -14.92 -1.75 20.13
C MET A 599 -16.38 -1.70 20.67
N SER A 600 -17.35 -2.09 19.84
CA SER A 600 -18.75 -2.18 20.27
C SER A 600 -19.00 -3.26 21.31
N ALA A 601 -18.26 -4.37 21.24
CA ALA A 601 -18.31 -5.41 22.27
C ALA A 601 -17.76 -4.88 23.61
N GLN A 602 -16.65 -4.14 23.59
CA GLN A 602 -16.08 -3.48 24.77
C GLN A 602 -17.07 -2.51 25.42
N SER A 603 -17.71 -1.63 24.64
CA SER A 603 -18.77 -0.75 25.14
C SER A 603 -19.95 -1.54 25.77
N TYR A 604 -20.26 -2.73 25.24
CA TYR A 604 -21.29 -3.58 25.81
C TYR A 604 -20.85 -4.22 27.13
N ILE A 605 -19.57 -4.56 27.27
CA ILE A 605 -18.97 -5.07 28.53
C ILE A 605 -19.06 -4.01 29.61
N VAL A 606 -18.60 -2.79 29.31
CA VAL A 606 -18.69 -1.64 30.25
C VAL A 606 -20.12 -1.37 30.69
N LYS A 607 -21.11 -1.51 29.79
CA LYS A 607 -22.54 -1.37 30.08
C LYS A 607 -23.18 -2.61 30.75
N GLY A 608 -22.37 -3.58 31.19
CA GLY A 608 -22.84 -4.80 31.90
C GLY A 608 -23.71 -5.73 31.04
N LYS A 609 -23.69 -5.64 29.72
CA LYS A 609 -24.53 -6.49 28.86
C LYS A 609 -23.94 -7.90 28.79
N LYS A 610 -24.81 -8.89 29.06
CA LYS A 610 -24.46 -10.31 29.02
C LYS A 610 -24.54 -10.86 27.58
N PRO A 611 -23.63 -11.77 27.19
CA PRO A 611 -23.72 -12.48 25.92
C PRO A 611 -24.94 -13.42 25.92
N SER A 612 -25.49 -13.65 24.71
CA SER A 612 -26.62 -14.58 24.52
C SER A 612 -26.42 -15.31 23.19
N LEU A 613 -26.51 -16.64 23.22
CA LEU A 613 -26.41 -17.48 22.01
C LEU A 613 -27.48 -17.12 20.98
N MET A 614 -28.70 -16.81 21.44
CA MET A 614 -29.77 -16.33 20.57
C MET A 614 -29.41 -15.04 19.83
N LYS A 615 -28.69 -14.11 20.49
CA LYS A 615 -28.22 -12.87 19.85
C LYS A 615 -27.09 -13.13 18.86
N ILE A 616 -26.19 -14.09 19.14
CA ILE A 616 -25.12 -14.47 18.20
C ILE A 616 -25.73 -15.03 16.91
N ILE A 617 -26.80 -15.84 16.99
CA ILE A 617 -27.41 -16.50 15.83
C ILE A 617 -28.36 -15.54 15.08
N PHE A 618 -29.32 -14.94 15.78
CA PHE A 618 -30.43 -14.25 15.12
C PHE A 618 -30.18 -12.77 14.83
N SER A 619 -29.37 -12.06 15.65
CA SER A 619 -29.12 -10.65 15.41
C SER A 619 -28.39 -10.33 14.12
N PRO A 620 -27.40 -11.14 13.67
CA PRO A 620 -26.77 -10.94 12.36
C PRO A 620 -27.73 -11.10 11.20
N ILE A 621 -28.57 -12.14 11.25
CA ILE A 621 -29.61 -12.40 10.23
C ILE A 621 -30.56 -11.20 10.15
N PHE A 622 -31.04 -10.72 11.31
CA PHE A 622 -31.88 -9.53 11.35
C PHE A 622 -31.19 -8.27 10.81
N SER A 623 -29.90 -8.08 11.10
CA SER A 623 -29.12 -6.96 10.58
C SER A 623 -29.03 -6.98 9.06
N PHE A 624 -28.80 -8.15 8.47
CA PHE A 624 -28.81 -8.35 7.03
C PHE A 624 -30.18 -8.03 6.43
N ILE A 625 -31.25 -8.67 6.95
CA ILE A 625 -32.63 -8.47 6.47
C ILE A 625 -33.03 -6.98 6.56
N LYS A 626 -32.71 -6.33 7.68
CA LYS A 626 -32.98 -4.91 7.89
C LYS A 626 -32.29 -4.04 6.83
N LEU A 627 -30.99 -4.27 6.56
CA LEU A 627 -30.25 -3.43 5.63
C LEU A 627 -30.61 -3.74 4.16
N TYR A 628 -30.74 -5.01 3.81
CA TYR A 628 -30.96 -5.43 2.44
C TYR A 628 -32.40 -5.24 1.97
N PHE A 629 -33.39 -5.67 2.78
CA PHE A 629 -34.81 -5.60 2.42
C PHE A 629 -35.50 -4.35 2.98
N VAL A 630 -35.44 -4.11 4.30
CA VAL A 630 -36.18 -3.01 4.94
C VAL A 630 -35.64 -1.64 4.54
N LYS A 631 -34.29 -1.52 4.43
CA LYS A 631 -33.62 -0.29 3.97
C LYS A 631 -33.44 -0.26 2.45
N LEU A 632 -34.04 -1.20 1.72
CA LEU A 632 -33.97 -1.31 0.27
C LEU A 632 -32.54 -1.39 -0.28
N GLY A 633 -31.58 -1.93 0.48
CA GLY A 633 -30.19 -2.05 0.06
C GLY A 633 -30.01 -2.85 -1.24
N PHE A 634 -30.97 -3.71 -1.61
CA PHE A 634 -30.96 -4.42 -2.89
C PHE A 634 -31.03 -3.47 -4.11
N MET A 635 -31.60 -2.26 -3.95
CA MET A 635 -31.63 -1.25 -5.01
C MET A 635 -30.26 -0.63 -5.28
N ASP A 636 -29.32 -0.74 -4.34
CA ASP A 636 -27.93 -0.36 -4.55
C ASP A 636 -27.08 -1.47 -5.23
N GLY A 637 -27.75 -2.55 -5.69
CA GLY A 637 -27.14 -3.65 -6.43
C GLY A 637 -26.11 -4.44 -5.63
N ARG A 638 -24.98 -4.82 -6.27
CA ARG A 638 -23.93 -5.62 -5.60
C ARG A 638 -23.32 -4.90 -4.40
N ALA A 639 -23.10 -3.60 -4.48
CA ALA A 639 -22.56 -2.82 -3.37
C ALA A 639 -23.48 -2.82 -2.15
N GLY A 640 -24.81 -2.72 -2.37
CA GLY A 640 -25.79 -2.83 -1.30
C GLY A 640 -25.87 -4.23 -0.67
N TYR A 641 -25.67 -5.29 -1.47
CA TYR A 641 -25.58 -6.66 -0.95
C TYR A 641 -24.33 -6.83 -0.06
N ILE A 642 -23.17 -6.35 -0.50
CA ILE A 642 -21.92 -6.43 0.27
C ILE A 642 -22.04 -5.61 1.55
N ALA A 643 -22.66 -4.42 1.50
CA ALA A 643 -22.96 -3.61 2.67
C ALA A 643 -23.87 -4.35 3.68
N ALA A 644 -24.86 -5.10 3.20
CA ALA A 644 -25.70 -5.92 4.05
C ALA A 644 -24.96 -7.12 4.67
N GLN A 645 -24.05 -7.74 3.91
CA GLN A 645 -23.18 -8.80 4.42
C GLN A 645 -22.21 -8.26 5.47
N SER A 646 -21.66 -7.07 5.29
CA SER A 646 -20.79 -6.46 6.31
C SER A 646 -21.54 -6.16 7.61
N ALA A 647 -22.82 -5.75 7.54
CA ALA A 647 -23.67 -5.55 8.71
C ALA A 647 -23.97 -6.88 9.44
N PHE A 648 -24.13 -7.97 8.71
CA PHE A 648 -24.21 -9.32 9.27
C PHE A 648 -22.94 -9.66 10.01
N ILE A 649 -21.79 -9.58 9.35
CA ILE A 649 -20.46 -9.92 9.90
C ILE A 649 -20.15 -9.05 11.12
N TYR A 650 -20.36 -7.74 11.05
CA TYR A 650 -20.19 -6.82 12.17
C TYR A 650 -21.03 -7.25 13.40
N THR A 651 -22.30 -7.56 13.18
CA THR A 651 -23.20 -7.93 14.27
C THR A 651 -22.83 -9.28 14.87
N PHE A 652 -22.44 -10.24 14.05
CA PHE A 652 -21.96 -11.55 14.48
C PHE A 652 -20.70 -11.41 15.34
N LEU A 653 -19.66 -10.76 14.82
CA LEU A 653 -18.41 -10.56 15.53
C LEU A 653 -18.58 -9.80 16.84
N LYS A 654 -19.42 -8.76 16.87
CA LYS A 654 -19.71 -8.01 18.09
C LYS A 654 -20.21 -8.90 19.23
N TYR A 655 -21.13 -9.81 18.96
CA TYR A 655 -21.65 -10.72 19.98
C TYR A 655 -20.70 -11.89 20.29
N VAL A 656 -19.88 -12.31 19.34
CA VAL A 656 -18.82 -13.31 19.57
C VAL A 656 -17.73 -12.72 20.47
N PHE A 657 -17.24 -11.51 20.22
CA PHE A 657 -16.27 -10.83 21.10
C PHE A 657 -16.84 -10.56 22.50
N LEU A 658 -18.11 -10.21 22.60
CA LEU A 658 -18.77 -10.07 23.91
C LEU A 658 -18.84 -11.42 24.65
N TRP A 659 -19.06 -12.54 23.95
CA TRP A 659 -19.08 -13.88 24.53
C TRP A 659 -17.68 -14.32 24.95
N GLU A 660 -16.68 -14.11 24.10
CA GLU A 660 -15.27 -14.40 24.37
C GLU A 660 -14.81 -13.70 25.68
N ALA A 661 -15.01 -12.39 25.77
CA ALA A 661 -14.68 -11.61 26.96
C ALA A 661 -15.40 -12.11 28.23
N SER A 662 -16.68 -12.54 28.11
CA SER A 662 -17.43 -13.10 29.25
C SER A 662 -16.90 -14.41 29.79
N LYS A 663 -16.05 -15.12 29.04
CA LYS A 663 -15.41 -16.38 29.43
C LYS A 663 -14.03 -16.19 30.03
N GLY A 664 -13.54 -14.95 30.13
CA GLY A 664 -12.19 -14.65 30.59
C GLY A 664 -11.09 -15.17 29.64
N LEU A 665 -11.46 -15.45 28.39
CA LEU A 665 -10.55 -15.90 27.33
C LEU A 665 -9.84 -14.73 26.67
N ASP A 666 -9.66 -13.62 27.38
CA ASP A 666 -8.88 -12.49 26.89
C ASP A 666 -7.45 -12.94 26.64
N TYR A 667 -7.12 -13.08 25.37
CA TYR A 667 -5.75 -13.21 24.90
C TYR A 667 -5.02 -11.90 25.19
N LYS A 668 -4.52 -11.74 26.42
CA LYS A 668 -3.63 -10.62 26.81
C LYS A 668 -2.30 -10.64 26.06
N ALA A 669 -2.04 -11.69 25.26
CA ALA A 669 -0.76 -11.87 24.56
C ALA A 669 -0.60 -11.00 23.31
N ASP A 670 -1.66 -10.54 22.65
CA ASP A 670 -1.53 -9.89 21.34
C ASP A 670 -1.61 -8.37 21.35
N THR A 671 -2.08 -7.75 22.43
CA THR A 671 -2.09 -6.28 22.52
C THR A 671 -0.69 -5.68 22.66
N ALA A 672 0.28 -6.41 23.23
CA ALA A 672 1.68 -6.00 23.27
C ALA A 672 2.41 -6.24 21.92
N ASN A 673 1.97 -7.21 21.10
CA ASN A 673 2.55 -7.50 19.80
C ASN A 673 1.88 -6.75 18.66
N ALA A 674 0.57 -6.47 18.74
CA ALA A 674 -0.13 -5.67 17.74
C ALA A 674 0.31 -4.20 17.71
N THR A 675 0.82 -3.67 18.84
CA THR A 675 1.45 -2.33 18.88
C THR A 675 2.86 -2.31 18.29
N LYS A 676 3.47 -3.47 18.03
CA LYS A 676 4.83 -3.58 17.47
C LYS A 676 4.89 -3.92 15.98
N THR A 677 3.80 -4.32 15.37
CA THR A 677 3.78 -4.76 13.95
C THR A 677 3.03 -3.85 12.99
N SER A 678 2.56 -2.68 13.44
CA SER A 678 1.88 -1.72 12.54
C SER A 678 2.60 -0.38 12.49
N ASN A 679 3.83 -0.36 11.97
CA ASN A 679 4.42 0.83 11.37
C ASN A 679 4.04 0.88 9.88
N SER A 680 2.76 0.81 9.58
CA SER A 680 2.22 1.25 8.29
C SER A 680 0.74 1.53 8.45
N ASN A 681 0.42 2.80 8.32
CA ASN A 681 -0.91 3.37 8.17
C ASN A 681 -1.85 3.36 9.40
N ASP A 682 -1.63 4.21 10.35
CA ASP A 682 -2.43 5.38 10.63
C ASP A 682 -3.77 5.24 11.34
N THR A 683 -3.91 4.26 12.17
CA THR A 683 -5.02 4.22 13.14
C THR A 683 -4.58 3.70 14.51
N SER A 684 -3.30 3.42 14.70
CA SER A 684 -2.79 2.88 15.97
C SER A 684 -2.77 3.93 17.11
N ALA A 685 -2.46 5.19 16.78
CA ALA A 685 -2.50 6.28 17.76
C ALA A 685 -3.95 6.57 18.20
N ALA A 686 -4.91 6.54 17.27
CA ALA A 686 -6.33 6.64 17.58
C ALA A 686 -6.82 5.46 18.44
N TYR A 687 -6.28 4.27 18.22
CA TYR A 687 -6.64 3.08 18.99
C TYR A 687 -6.05 3.11 20.41
N ALA A 688 -4.79 3.53 20.60
CA ALA A 688 -4.16 3.65 21.91
C ALA A 688 -4.85 4.72 22.77
N ALA A 689 -5.10 5.91 22.22
CA ALA A 689 -5.84 6.96 22.92
C ALA A 689 -7.29 6.55 23.25
N THR A 690 -7.90 5.72 22.39
CA THR A 690 -9.24 5.17 22.62
C THR A 690 -9.23 4.11 23.73
N GLN A 691 -8.15 3.32 23.85
CA GLN A 691 -8.00 2.32 24.89
C GLN A 691 -7.79 2.97 26.27
N GLU A 692 -6.98 4.03 26.37
CA GLU A 692 -6.80 4.80 27.60
C GLU A 692 -8.12 5.43 28.09
N GLN A 693 -8.95 5.95 27.18
CA GLN A 693 -10.27 6.49 27.53
C GLN A 693 -11.27 5.41 28.01
N VAL A 694 -11.18 4.19 27.49
CA VAL A 694 -12.01 3.05 27.95
C VAL A 694 -11.54 2.61 29.34
N ASP A 695 -10.23 2.60 29.59
CA ASP A 695 -9.65 2.21 30.88
C ASP A 695 -9.94 3.28 31.97
N GLU A 696 -9.97 4.57 31.62
CA GLU A 696 -10.42 5.65 32.53
C GLU A 696 -11.91 5.56 32.87
N LEU A 697 -12.76 5.31 31.88
CA LEU A 697 -14.21 5.13 32.11
C LEU A 697 -14.53 3.87 32.93
N GLY A 698 -13.68 2.84 32.85
CA GLY A 698 -13.76 1.63 33.66
C GLY A 698 -13.41 1.90 35.14
N LYS A 699 -12.49 2.81 35.42
CA LYS A 699 -12.12 3.22 36.78
C LYS A 699 -13.18 4.08 37.45
N ASP A 700 -13.76 5.03 36.71
CA ASP A 700 -14.86 5.89 37.22
C ASP A 700 -16.15 5.12 37.57
N SER A 701 -16.35 3.94 36.95
CA SER A 701 -17.52 3.10 37.24
C SER A 701 -17.32 2.19 38.46
N GLN A 702 -16.09 1.95 38.90
CA GLN A 702 -15.81 1.18 40.13
C GLN A 702 -15.88 2.05 41.39
N ASP A 703 -15.62 3.36 41.27
CA ASP A 703 -15.72 4.29 42.40
C ASP A 703 -17.16 4.75 42.74
N LYS A 704 -18.14 4.41 41.92
CA LYS A 704 -19.55 4.73 42.18
C LYS A 704 -20.38 3.56 42.69
N SER A 705 -19.77 2.45 43.08
CA SER A 705 -20.41 1.26 43.65
C SER A 705 -19.92 0.93 45.07
N ILE A 706 -19.62 1.98 45.86
CA ILE A 706 -19.51 1.88 47.33
C ILE A 706 -20.51 2.85 47.96
#